data_0d4c66a901e3252a85cd76bb5a5fb2f2
#
_entry.id   0d4c66a901e3252a85cd76bb5a5fb2f2
#
_cell.length_a   1.000
_cell.length_b   1.000
_cell.length_c   1.000
_cell.angle_alpha   90.00
_cell.angle_beta   90.00
_cell.angle_gamma   90.00
#
_symmetry.space_group_name_H-M   'P 1'
#
loop_
_entity.id
_entity.type
_entity.pdbx_description
1 polymer ?
#
loop_
_entity_poly.entity_id
_entity_poly.type
_entity_poly.pdbx_seq_one_letter_code
_entity_poly.pdbx_strand_id
1 'polypeptide(L)'
;MPSDYTENDYASVKELMAYPAILNERLQFFEDTSQVSVPDDPIEKVIFQSRAKEAVRKIAQNKGHVLMVGRPGTGKSMIANMFNEVLDKSMGDYLRPRHSIIAYPGKDRNHIRIAYEDPHKIDAYISTIQASIESAQESVGEFSLSEQIRSVRRVKWGLLVMAGLSAAAGCFFPPAFIATGLAGIGGIFMYMQENNHKAQEKIQRENLLGRRNETKHLLDMVPEVLYDPTKDRDLMARISEPSGRNMKGGFRHDPYQSGHLHTPAHKRAFLGAHAKSPIIYIDELKTLIKTGYMSELLEIMQNKQFVLEGGRSTGSGSADRSEDDLRADNIIIACCNHDTLAYLREEGDGAFMSRIEDRGEVIQMESAVPETPENVAQVARYIKQETIDLEKEFEKTWGEVLEKEGYDGVRARCEKIMGKPLPADYRLKQRDFSRGAVLEIVKELRSRASDRKLSAVLRPINGIIKTAEFEAIFENSPLVEAAHVRSALNTHLSIEGALSKEIFESRKDLKQYIASMTDAVGYVVGLAVTQSNSSGEMHGMPLPIHCQINVGASDTLVAPGNLGDIAKAASQNVRASIKKAFEKAGAPYVGYEMHVEYIQAHGGVEGDSASIAIDIALISDYLGQPVNQKFGVTGSLTGEIVLAVGGVTEKIRSIMDPSLGMEGACIPWQNRHDVEPLLVNSEFEYVQESEIPGIRIFREEGHRYPFDIYFCKTKYNAYKITMGLDREEVKRRMAERSKRDWDASRHVTRH
;
A
#
# COMPACT_ATOMS: atom_id res chain seq x y z
N MET A 1 -8.73 53.04 5.42
CA MET A 1 -7.53 52.28 5.85
C MET A 1 -6.97 51.60 4.64
N PRO A 2 -5.66 51.38 4.53
CA PRO A 2 -5.14 50.54 3.46
C PRO A 2 -5.75 49.15 3.62
N SER A 3 -6.34 48.62 2.55
CA SER A 3 -6.85 47.25 2.46
C SER A 3 -5.68 46.29 2.82
N ASP A 4 -5.97 45.18 3.51
CA ASP A 4 -4.98 44.08 3.75
C ASP A 4 -4.51 43.46 2.42
N TYR A 5 -5.15 43.86 1.29
CA TYR A 5 -4.90 43.36 -0.06
C TYR A 5 -4.42 44.47 -0.99
N THR A 6 -3.42 44.12 -1.80
CA THR A 6 -2.88 44.97 -2.88
C THR A 6 -3.61 44.67 -4.21
N GLU A 7 -3.46 45.56 -5.22
CA GLU A 7 -3.94 45.31 -6.55
C GLU A 7 -3.41 43.98 -7.14
N ASN A 8 -2.16 43.61 -6.82
CA ASN A 8 -1.58 42.33 -7.23
C ASN A 8 -2.28 41.13 -6.58
N ASP A 9 -2.81 41.25 -5.36
CA ASP A 9 -3.55 40.18 -4.71
C ASP A 9 -4.88 39.94 -5.44
N TYR A 10 -5.59 40.99 -5.80
CA TYR A 10 -6.82 40.87 -6.60
C TYR A 10 -6.53 40.28 -8.00
N ALA A 11 -5.43 40.70 -8.64
CA ALA A 11 -4.99 40.13 -9.91
C ALA A 11 -4.69 38.63 -9.77
N SER A 12 -4.00 38.23 -8.70
CA SER A 12 -3.66 36.82 -8.41
C SER A 12 -4.90 35.93 -8.28
N VAL A 13 -6.00 36.41 -7.67
CA VAL A 13 -7.25 35.65 -7.59
C VAL A 13 -7.93 35.54 -8.96
N LYS A 14 -7.86 36.59 -9.79
CA LYS A 14 -8.37 36.52 -11.17
C LYS A 14 -7.58 35.55 -12.05
N GLU A 15 -6.28 35.41 -11.80
CA GLU A 15 -5.44 34.41 -12.49
C GLU A 15 -5.88 32.97 -12.19
N LEU A 16 -6.42 32.69 -11.00
CA LEU A 16 -6.95 31.35 -10.69
C LEU A 16 -8.10 30.96 -11.63
N MET A 17 -8.89 31.94 -12.03
CA MET A 17 -10.04 31.75 -12.94
C MET A 17 -9.60 31.32 -14.35
N ALA A 18 -8.35 31.54 -14.74
CA ALA A 18 -7.80 31.07 -16.01
C ALA A 18 -7.39 29.58 -15.97
N TYR A 19 -7.31 28.97 -14.78
CA TYR A 19 -6.81 27.60 -14.61
C TYR A 19 -7.54 26.55 -15.45
N PRO A 20 -8.90 26.51 -15.55
CA PRO A 20 -9.57 25.52 -16.38
C PRO A 20 -9.18 25.62 -17.86
N ALA A 21 -8.99 26.85 -18.37
CA ALA A 21 -8.55 27.08 -19.76
C ALA A 21 -7.11 26.61 -19.96
N ILE A 22 -6.21 26.93 -19.02
CA ILE A 22 -4.80 26.50 -19.03
C ILE A 22 -4.71 24.98 -19.01
N LEU A 23 -5.47 24.31 -18.15
CA LEU A 23 -5.48 22.86 -18.06
C LEU A 23 -6.00 22.20 -19.34
N ASN A 24 -7.06 22.74 -19.92
CA ASN A 24 -7.56 22.29 -21.24
C ASN A 24 -6.52 22.48 -22.35
N GLU A 25 -5.80 23.60 -22.37
CA GLU A 25 -4.72 23.85 -23.34
C GLU A 25 -3.60 22.81 -23.20
N ARG A 26 -3.20 22.48 -21.97
CA ARG A 26 -2.19 21.47 -21.70
C ARG A 26 -2.56 20.07 -22.20
N LEU A 27 -3.84 19.77 -22.37
CA LEU A 27 -4.35 18.50 -22.89
C LEU A 27 -4.73 18.54 -24.38
N GLN A 28 -4.53 19.66 -25.10
CA GLN A 28 -4.90 19.79 -26.51
C GLN A 28 -4.08 18.93 -27.47
N PHE A 29 -2.97 18.32 -27.04
CA PHE A 29 -2.10 17.50 -27.87
C PHE A 29 -2.71 16.14 -28.29
N PHE A 30 -3.88 15.76 -27.73
CA PHE A 30 -4.59 14.52 -28.10
C PHE A 30 -6.10 14.71 -27.91
N GLU A 31 -6.89 13.91 -28.60
CA GLU A 31 -8.36 13.82 -28.42
C GLU A 31 -8.73 12.68 -27.48
N ASP A 32 -8.06 11.55 -27.62
CA ASP A 32 -8.19 10.39 -26.75
C ASP A 32 -6.82 9.68 -26.61
N THR A 33 -6.74 8.74 -25.66
CA THR A 33 -5.49 8.05 -25.32
C THR A 33 -4.97 7.11 -26.42
N SER A 34 -5.72 6.85 -27.51
CA SER A 34 -5.21 6.09 -28.66
C SER A 34 -4.05 6.82 -29.35
N GLN A 35 -4.05 8.15 -29.28
CA GLN A 35 -3.02 9.01 -29.86
C GLN A 35 -1.77 9.16 -28.98
N VAL A 36 -1.82 8.63 -27.74
CA VAL A 36 -0.70 8.73 -26.80
C VAL A 36 0.22 7.52 -26.96
N SER A 37 1.48 7.77 -27.27
CA SER A 37 2.49 6.71 -27.39
C SER A 37 3.03 6.29 -26.04
N VAL A 38 3.20 4.97 -25.85
CA VAL A 38 3.87 4.39 -24.68
C VAL A 38 5.27 3.98 -25.09
N PRO A 39 6.32 4.42 -24.38
CA PRO A 39 7.70 4.05 -24.73
C PRO A 39 7.97 2.57 -24.45
N ASP A 40 8.83 1.96 -25.26
CA ASP A 40 9.30 0.58 -25.08
C ASP A 40 10.34 0.46 -23.96
N ASP A 41 11.08 1.54 -23.68
CA ASP A 41 12.08 1.58 -22.62
C ASP A 41 11.40 1.46 -21.24
N PRO A 42 11.71 0.41 -20.44
CA PRO A 42 11.16 0.25 -19.10
C PRO A 42 11.37 1.45 -18.19
N ILE A 43 12.49 2.16 -18.33
CA ILE A 43 12.80 3.36 -17.53
C ILE A 43 11.80 4.49 -17.83
N GLU A 44 11.49 4.67 -19.13
CA GLU A 44 10.59 5.74 -19.54
C GLU A 44 9.11 5.42 -19.25
N LYS A 45 8.76 4.16 -19.02
CA LYS A 45 7.41 3.75 -18.57
C LYS A 45 7.06 4.28 -17.17
N VAL A 46 8.04 4.42 -16.29
CA VAL A 46 7.80 5.01 -14.97
C VAL A 46 7.53 6.49 -15.11
N ILE A 47 6.43 6.97 -14.55
CA ILE A 47 6.07 8.40 -14.56
C ILE A 47 6.49 9.08 -13.25
N PHE A 48 6.70 10.37 -13.30
CA PHE A 48 6.99 11.30 -12.18
C PHE A 48 8.30 11.09 -11.43
N GLN A 49 8.86 9.91 -11.36
CA GLN A 49 9.98 9.54 -10.49
C GLN A 49 11.35 9.82 -11.16
N SER A 50 11.62 11.08 -11.53
CA SER A 50 12.83 11.45 -12.30
C SER A 50 14.12 11.10 -11.56
N ARG A 51 14.19 11.35 -10.24
CA ARG A 51 15.36 11.02 -9.42
C ARG A 51 15.60 9.53 -9.34
N ALA A 52 14.51 8.74 -9.19
CA ALA A 52 14.62 7.30 -9.15
C ALA A 52 15.09 6.70 -10.48
N LYS A 53 14.63 7.25 -11.61
CA LYS A 53 15.10 6.85 -12.95
C LYS A 53 16.61 7.10 -13.12
N GLU A 54 17.09 8.26 -12.70
CA GLU A 54 18.52 8.60 -12.76
C GLU A 54 19.35 7.70 -11.86
N ALA A 55 18.89 7.44 -10.63
CA ALA A 55 19.54 6.55 -9.70
C ALA A 55 19.63 5.12 -10.24
N VAL A 56 18.56 4.60 -10.86
CA VAL A 56 18.57 3.27 -11.50
C VAL A 56 19.65 3.20 -12.58
N ARG A 57 19.78 4.22 -13.42
CA ARG A 57 20.83 4.26 -14.47
C ARG A 57 22.24 4.23 -13.89
N LYS A 58 22.48 4.99 -12.81
CA LYS A 58 23.79 5.02 -12.12
C LYS A 58 24.13 3.69 -11.44
N ILE A 59 23.15 3.12 -10.72
CA ILE A 59 23.36 1.88 -9.96
C ILE A 59 23.50 0.69 -10.88
N ALA A 60 22.80 0.66 -12.00
CA ALA A 60 22.99 -0.38 -13.02
C ALA A 60 24.45 -0.45 -13.53
N GLN A 61 25.17 0.69 -13.53
CA GLN A 61 26.58 0.72 -13.90
C GLN A 61 27.53 0.26 -12.78
N ASN A 62 27.19 0.57 -11.52
CA ASN A 62 28.10 0.42 -10.38
C ASN A 62 27.80 -0.78 -9.47
N LYS A 63 26.74 -1.55 -9.73
CA LYS A 63 26.29 -2.68 -8.88
C LYS A 63 26.06 -2.27 -7.41
N GLY A 64 25.52 -1.06 -7.18
CA GLY A 64 25.27 -0.54 -5.84
C GLY A 64 23.97 -1.07 -5.21
N HIS A 65 23.85 -0.96 -3.89
CA HIS A 65 22.60 -1.23 -3.20
C HIS A 65 21.60 -0.09 -3.36
N VAL A 66 20.31 -0.36 -3.18
CA VAL A 66 19.24 0.64 -3.30
C VAL A 66 18.33 0.60 -2.11
N LEU A 67 18.10 1.75 -1.48
CA LEU A 67 17.03 1.94 -0.51
C LEU A 67 16.00 2.93 -1.04
N MET A 68 14.81 2.47 -1.36
CA MET A 68 13.69 3.32 -1.79
C MET A 68 12.82 3.69 -0.61
N VAL A 69 12.71 5.00 -0.35
CA VAL A 69 11.93 5.55 0.76
C VAL A 69 10.73 6.32 0.20
N GLY A 70 9.53 6.00 0.65
CA GLY A 70 8.34 6.72 0.21
C GLY A 70 7.03 6.09 0.66
N ARG A 71 5.95 6.84 0.47
CA ARG A 71 4.59 6.38 0.80
C ARG A 71 4.20 5.12 0.02
N PRO A 72 3.29 4.28 0.53
CA PRO A 72 2.69 3.22 -0.26
C PRO A 72 2.05 3.77 -1.55
N GLY A 73 2.19 3.04 -2.66
CA GLY A 73 1.59 3.46 -3.94
C GLY A 73 2.39 4.47 -4.78
N THR A 74 3.61 4.85 -4.36
CA THR A 74 4.51 5.74 -5.13
C THR A 74 5.33 5.01 -6.22
N GLY A 75 5.05 3.74 -6.51
CA GLY A 75 5.69 3.00 -7.59
C GLY A 75 7.01 2.30 -7.22
N LYS A 76 7.35 2.12 -5.93
CA LYS A 76 8.59 1.44 -5.50
C LYS A 76 8.79 0.08 -6.14
N SER A 77 7.77 -0.79 -6.09
CA SER A 77 7.83 -2.14 -6.69
C SER A 77 7.94 -2.10 -8.21
N MET A 78 7.33 -1.09 -8.86
CA MET A 78 7.45 -0.87 -10.29
C MET A 78 8.89 -0.51 -10.68
N ILE A 79 9.54 0.36 -9.90
CA ILE A 79 10.95 0.72 -10.10
C ILE A 79 11.88 -0.47 -9.87
N ALA A 80 11.60 -1.30 -8.85
CA ALA A 80 12.38 -2.52 -8.64
C ALA A 80 12.29 -3.50 -9.82
N ASN A 81 11.09 -3.64 -10.41
CA ASN A 81 10.90 -4.46 -11.61
C ASN A 81 11.64 -3.90 -12.81
N MET A 82 11.52 -2.59 -13.03
CA MET A 82 12.25 -1.89 -14.07
C MET A 82 13.76 -2.05 -13.91
N PHE A 83 14.27 -1.93 -12.68
CA PHE A 83 15.68 -2.14 -12.37
C PHE A 83 16.12 -3.56 -12.76
N ASN A 84 15.32 -4.57 -12.41
CA ASN A 84 15.57 -5.96 -12.81
C ASN A 84 15.60 -6.12 -14.34
N GLU A 85 14.64 -5.54 -15.07
CA GLU A 85 14.56 -5.63 -16.52
C GLU A 85 15.75 -4.91 -17.21
N VAL A 86 16.14 -3.75 -16.69
CA VAL A 86 17.31 -3.00 -17.20
C VAL A 86 18.60 -3.78 -16.97
N LEU A 87 18.78 -4.34 -15.79
CA LEU A 87 19.96 -5.16 -15.49
C LEU A 87 19.99 -6.45 -16.30
N ASP A 88 18.84 -7.07 -16.51
CA ASP A 88 18.75 -8.28 -17.34
C ASP A 88 19.16 -8.01 -18.77
N LYS A 89 18.65 -6.94 -19.37
CA LYS A 89 19.00 -6.53 -20.75
C LYS A 89 20.45 -6.08 -20.90
N SER A 90 21.01 -5.38 -19.91
CA SER A 90 22.34 -4.77 -20.01
C SER A 90 23.46 -5.68 -19.51
N MET A 91 23.25 -6.44 -18.46
CA MET A 91 24.27 -7.19 -17.75
C MET A 91 23.84 -8.59 -17.31
N GLY A 92 22.67 -9.08 -17.76
CA GLY A 92 22.10 -10.35 -17.31
C GLY A 92 23.08 -11.51 -17.37
N ASP A 93 23.81 -11.65 -18.48
CA ASP A 93 24.81 -12.72 -18.67
C ASP A 93 26.03 -12.60 -17.75
N TYR A 94 26.33 -11.42 -17.23
CA TYR A 94 27.43 -11.18 -16.28
C TYR A 94 27.00 -11.34 -14.81
N LEU A 95 25.72 -11.07 -14.52
CA LEU A 95 25.18 -11.13 -13.17
C LEU A 95 24.73 -12.54 -12.80
N ARG A 96 24.23 -13.32 -13.76
CA ARG A 96 23.78 -14.69 -13.49
C ARG A 96 24.91 -15.57 -12.99
N PRO A 97 24.68 -16.37 -11.96
CA PRO A 97 25.66 -17.38 -11.55
C PRO A 97 25.96 -18.32 -12.71
N ARG A 98 27.24 -18.53 -13.00
CA ARG A 98 27.69 -19.37 -14.14
C ARG A 98 27.91 -20.82 -13.77
N HIS A 99 28.00 -21.10 -12.49
CA HIS A 99 28.29 -22.42 -11.95
C HIS A 99 27.11 -22.97 -11.20
N SER A 100 26.88 -24.24 -11.35
CA SER A 100 25.96 -24.96 -10.47
C SER A 100 26.56 -25.10 -9.08
N ILE A 101 25.71 -25.10 -8.05
CA ILE A 101 26.10 -25.28 -6.67
C ILE A 101 25.72 -26.71 -6.27
N ILE A 102 26.70 -27.48 -5.83
CA ILE A 102 26.55 -28.89 -5.53
C ILE A 102 26.92 -29.13 -4.06
N ALA A 103 26.09 -29.90 -3.38
CA ALA A 103 26.39 -30.42 -2.05
C ALA A 103 26.96 -31.82 -2.14
N TYR A 104 28.18 -31.98 -1.60
CA TYR A 104 28.85 -33.25 -1.40
C TYR A 104 28.74 -33.68 0.07
N PRO A 105 28.84 -34.98 0.37
CA PRO A 105 29.03 -35.43 1.72
C PRO A 105 30.23 -34.75 2.38
N GLY A 106 30.08 -34.24 3.61
CA GLY A 106 31.16 -33.69 4.41
C GLY A 106 31.87 -34.76 5.27
N LYS A 107 32.61 -34.31 6.29
CA LYS A 107 33.33 -35.17 7.21
C LYS A 107 32.46 -36.18 7.97
N ASP A 108 31.20 -35.87 8.15
CA ASP A 108 30.18 -36.73 8.75
C ASP A 108 28.81 -36.50 8.12
N ARG A 109 27.78 -37.24 8.55
CA ARG A 109 26.41 -37.12 7.97
C ARG A 109 25.72 -35.80 8.17
N ASN A 110 26.18 -34.97 9.11
CA ASN A 110 25.59 -33.67 9.42
C ASN A 110 26.34 -32.50 8.73
N HIS A 111 27.50 -32.78 8.16
CA HIS A 111 28.30 -31.78 7.44
C HIS A 111 28.21 -31.99 5.94
N ILE A 112 28.24 -30.88 5.21
CA ILE A 112 28.25 -30.87 3.75
C ILE A 112 29.42 -30.04 3.25
N ARG A 113 29.96 -30.45 2.12
CA ARG A 113 30.92 -29.66 1.34
C ARG A 113 30.21 -29.04 0.15
N ILE A 114 30.52 -27.78 -0.15
CA ILE A 114 29.96 -27.06 -1.26
C ILE A 114 30.99 -26.88 -2.36
N ALA A 115 30.62 -27.24 -3.59
CA ALA A 115 31.47 -27.00 -4.77
C ALA A 115 30.69 -26.22 -5.83
N TYR A 116 31.44 -25.45 -6.61
CA TYR A 116 30.94 -24.69 -7.76
C TYR A 116 31.46 -25.35 -9.04
N GLU A 117 30.58 -25.98 -9.81
CA GLU A 117 30.95 -26.78 -10.97
C GLU A 117 30.28 -26.27 -12.25
N ASP A 118 30.92 -26.59 -13.41
CA ASP A 118 30.34 -26.30 -14.71
C ASP A 118 29.05 -27.13 -14.92
N PRO A 119 27.90 -26.52 -15.25
CA PRO A 119 26.64 -27.22 -15.44
C PRO A 119 26.72 -28.40 -16.42
N HIS A 120 27.47 -28.24 -17.51
CA HIS A 120 27.62 -29.29 -18.54
C HIS A 120 28.42 -30.51 -18.09
N LYS A 121 29.26 -30.39 -17.06
CA LYS A 121 30.03 -31.50 -16.51
C LYS A 121 29.24 -32.28 -15.48
N ILE A 122 28.26 -31.67 -14.87
CA ILE A 122 27.52 -32.27 -13.73
C ILE A 122 26.62 -33.40 -14.21
N ASP A 123 25.87 -33.21 -15.27
CA ASP A 123 24.95 -34.23 -15.79
C ASP A 123 25.72 -35.50 -16.19
N ALA A 124 26.88 -35.32 -16.81
CA ALA A 124 27.78 -36.43 -17.14
C ALA A 124 28.34 -37.11 -15.89
N TYR A 125 28.71 -36.34 -14.85
CA TYR A 125 29.24 -36.87 -13.61
C TYR A 125 28.19 -37.63 -12.80
N ILE A 126 27.00 -37.05 -12.62
CA ILE A 126 25.87 -37.69 -11.94
C ILE A 126 25.42 -38.95 -12.65
N SER A 127 25.32 -38.92 -13.99
CA SER A 127 24.96 -40.10 -14.77
C SER A 127 26.00 -41.21 -14.66
N THR A 128 27.28 -40.87 -14.59
CA THR A 128 28.37 -41.86 -14.36
C THR A 128 28.26 -42.50 -12.99
N ILE A 129 27.97 -41.71 -11.94
CA ILE A 129 27.78 -42.24 -10.58
C ILE A 129 26.51 -43.11 -10.52
N GLN A 130 25.43 -42.67 -11.11
CA GLN A 130 24.16 -43.42 -11.17
C GLN A 130 24.34 -44.75 -11.91
N ALA A 131 25.01 -44.76 -13.06
CA ALA A 131 25.34 -45.96 -13.81
C ALA A 131 26.24 -46.92 -13.00
N SER A 132 27.18 -46.37 -12.22
CA SER A 132 28.04 -47.15 -11.34
C SER A 132 27.26 -47.80 -10.17
N ILE A 133 26.24 -47.10 -9.68
CA ILE A 133 25.33 -47.59 -8.64
C ILE A 133 24.39 -48.66 -9.20
N GLU A 134 23.83 -48.43 -10.41
CA GLU A 134 22.96 -49.38 -11.10
C GLU A 134 23.74 -50.67 -11.41
N SER A 135 24.97 -50.58 -11.95
CA SER A 135 25.80 -51.73 -12.19
C SER A 135 26.17 -52.49 -10.93
N ALA A 136 26.37 -51.78 -9.81
CA ALA A 136 26.61 -52.42 -8.49
C ALA A 136 25.31 -53.05 -7.94
N GLN A 137 24.13 -52.53 -8.25
CA GLN A 137 22.84 -53.10 -7.89
C GLN A 137 22.50 -54.33 -8.74
N GLU A 138 22.78 -54.33 -10.03
CA GLU A 138 22.61 -55.48 -10.91
C GLU A 138 23.55 -56.62 -10.52
N SER A 139 24.78 -56.34 -10.09
CA SER A 139 25.74 -57.35 -9.60
C SER A 139 25.32 -57.97 -8.27
N VAL A 140 24.40 -57.42 -7.52
CA VAL A 140 23.87 -57.94 -6.23
C VAL A 140 22.65 -58.83 -6.44
N GLY A 141 22.32 -59.21 -7.67
CA GLY A 141 21.30 -60.17 -8.03
C GLY A 141 19.88 -59.72 -7.82
N GLU A 142 19.11 -59.80 -8.84
CA GLU A 142 17.69 -59.53 -8.93
C GLU A 142 16.93 -59.87 -7.66
N PHE A 143 16.36 -58.84 -7.03
CA PHE A 143 15.43 -59.02 -5.93
C PHE A 143 14.07 -59.56 -6.43
N SER A 144 14.04 -60.81 -6.93
CA SER A 144 12.81 -61.51 -7.29
C SER A 144 11.85 -61.65 -6.08
N LEU A 145 12.38 -61.61 -4.86
CA LEU A 145 11.62 -61.82 -3.61
C LEU A 145 10.66 -60.65 -3.31
N SER A 146 11.01 -59.41 -3.63
CA SER A 146 10.11 -58.28 -3.39
C SER A 146 8.94 -58.23 -4.40
N GLU A 147 9.14 -58.78 -5.60
CA GLU A 147 8.06 -58.97 -6.57
C GLU A 147 7.16 -60.12 -6.18
N GLN A 148 7.77 -61.22 -5.67
CA GLN A 148 7.00 -62.36 -5.15
C GLN A 148 6.13 -61.94 -3.95
N ILE A 149 6.64 -61.13 -3.00
CA ILE A 149 5.87 -60.63 -1.88
C ILE A 149 4.73 -59.71 -2.39
N ARG A 150 4.99 -58.88 -3.38
CA ARG A 150 3.96 -57.99 -3.96
C ARG A 150 2.87 -58.80 -4.70
N SER A 151 3.26 -59.86 -5.38
CA SER A 151 2.26 -60.72 -6.07
C SER A 151 1.45 -61.51 -5.05
N VAL A 152 2.07 -62.14 -4.02
CA VAL A 152 1.39 -62.83 -2.92
C VAL A 152 0.42 -61.88 -2.18
N ARG A 153 0.85 -60.67 -1.91
CA ARG A 153 -0.01 -59.62 -1.27
C ARG A 153 -1.23 -59.25 -2.12
N ARG A 154 -1.06 -59.09 -3.44
CA ARG A 154 -2.20 -58.82 -4.35
C ARG A 154 -3.20 -59.96 -4.39
N VAL A 155 -2.72 -61.20 -4.48
CA VAL A 155 -3.58 -62.38 -4.48
C VAL A 155 -4.30 -62.55 -3.14
N LYS A 156 -3.61 -62.32 -2.02
CA LYS A 156 -4.19 -62.34 -0.67
C LYS A 156 -5.36 -61.30 -0.55
N TRP A 157 -5.13 -60.08 -0.95
CA TRP A 157 -6.19 -59.04 -0.92
C TRP A 157 -7.32 -59.38 -1.85
N GLY A 158 -7.06 -59.95 -3.02
CA GLY A 158 -8.07 -60.46 -3.93
C GLY A 158 -8.96 -61.55 -3.30
N LEU A 159 -8.29 -62.53 -2.61
CA LEU A 159 -9.00 -63.61 -1.92
C LEU A 159 -9.84 -63.11 -0.74
N LEU A 160 -9.33 -62.13 0.04
CA LEU A 160 -10.08 -61.52 1.14
C LEU A 160 -11.27 -60.69 0.66
N VAL A 161 -11.15 -60.00 -0.44
CA VAL A 161 -12.26 -59.27 -1.07
C VAL A 161 -13.30 -60.26 -1.59
N MET A 162 -12.86 -61.34 -2.24
CA MET A 162 -13.77 -62.42 -2.69
C MET A 162 -14.48 -63.12 -1.53
N ALA A 163 -13.76 -63.38 -0.40
CA ALA A 163 -14.35 -63.92 0.81
C ALA A 163 -15.41 -62.97 1.40
N GLY A 164 -15.13 -61.63 1.42
CA GLY A 164 -16.07 -60.64 1.87
C GLY A 164 -17.32 -60.55 0.98
N LEU A 165 -17.13 -60.58 -0.34
CA LEU A 165 -18.23 -60.56 -1.30
C LEU A 165 -19.07 -61.86 -1.25
N SER A 166 -18.42 -63.03 -1.13
CA SER A 166 -19.12 -64.31 -1.00
C SER A 166 -19.82 -64.49 0.34
N ALA A 167 -19.29 -63.93 1.41
CA ALA A 167 -19.97 -63.85 2.72
C ALA A 167 -21.22 -62.99 2.65
N ALA A 168 -21.16 -61.85 1.97
CA ALA A 168 -22.31 -60.99 1.76
C ALA A 168 -23.39 -61.68 0.88
N ALA A 169 -22.96 -62.43 -0.16
CA ALA A 169 -23.84 -63.23 -1.01
C ALA A 169 -24.42 -64.47 -0.26
N GLY A 170 -23.68 -65.03 0.69
CA GLY A 170 -24.07 -66.15 1.55
C GLY A 170 -25.32 -65.89 2.39
N CYS A 171 -25.59 -64.64 2.74
CA CYS A 171 -26.82 -64.22 3.41
C CYS A 171 -28.09 -64.51 2.55
N PHE A 172 -27.93 -64.64 1.24
CA PHE A 172 -29.02 -64.88 0.29
C PHE A 172 -28.96 -66.27 -0.38
N PHE A 173 -27.76 -66.93 -0.40
CA PHE A 173 -27.53 -68.22 -1.07
C PHE A 173 -26.58 -69.07 -0.22
N PRO A 174 -27.08 -70.15 0.45
CA PRO A 174 -26.26 -71.01 1.33
C PRO A 174 -25.00 -71.63 0.70
N PRO A 175 -24.98 -72.04 -0.62
CA PRO A 175 -23.75 -72.57 -1.23
C PRO A 175 -22.59 -71.54 -1.26
N ALA A 176 -22.82 -70.25 -1.12
CA ALA A 176 -21.80 -69.21 -1.14
C ALA A 176 -20.94 -69.24 0.15
N PHE A 177 -21.41 -69.78 1.26
CA PHE A 177 -20.59 -69.99 2.49
C PHE A 177 -19.44 -70.98 2.30
N ILE A 178 -19.61 -71.98 1.42
CA ILE A 178 -18.50 -72.92 1.11
C ILE A 178 -17.41 -72.16 0.37
N ALA A 179 -17.77 -71.30 -0.58
CA ALA A 179 -16.80 -70.45 -1.28
C ALA A 179 -16.10 -69.45 -0.33
N THR A 180 -16.82 -68.92 0.66
CA THR A 180 -16.25 -68.05 1.71
C THR A 180 -15.21 -68.80 2.56
N GLY A 181 -15.54 -70.02 2.96
CA GLY A 181 -14.61 -70.89 3.71
C GLY A 181 -13.34 -71.24 2.93
N LEU A 182 -13.48 -71.64 1.65
CA LEU A 182 -12.34 -71.92 0.79
C LEU A 182 -11.48 -70.68 0.51
N ALA A 183 -12.10 -69.54 0.25
CA ALA A 183 -11.41 -68.27 0.05
C ALA A 183 -10.72 -67.80 1.35
N GLY A 184 -11.34 -68.02 2.51
CA GLY A 184 -10.77 -67.73 3.83
C GLY A 184 -9.52 -68.58 4.12
N ILE A 185 -9.61 -69.92 3.86
CA ILE A 185 -8.48 -70.85 4.00
C ILE A 185 -7.35 -70.48 3.04
N GLY A 186 -7.69 -70.16 1.77
CA GLY A 186 -6.73 -69.65 0.79
C GLY A 186 -6.05 -68.37 1.24
N GLY A 187 -6.82 -67.45 1.83
CA GLY A 187 -6.32 -66.18 2.40
C GLY A 187 -5.36 -66.43 3.58
N ILE A 188 -5.67 -67.38 4.47
CA ILE A 188 -4.81 -67.79 5.61
C ILE A 188 -3.54 -68.44 5.10
N PHE A 189 -3.65 -69.34 4.12
CA PHE A 189 -2.49 -69.99 3.50
C PHE A 189 -1.56 -68.97 2.84
N MET A 190 -2.12 -68.01 2.09
CA MET A 190 -1.35 -66.91 1.50
C MET A 190 -0.77 -65.97 2.55
N TYR A 191 -1.42 -65.77 3.69
CA TYR A 191 -0.89 -65.03 4.80
C TYR A 191 0.32 -65.71 5.44
N MET A 192 0.25 -67.04 5.63
CA MET A 192 1.38 -67.83 6.12
C MET A 192 2.54 -67.81 5.11
N GLN A 193 2.25 -67.93 3.82
CA GLN A 193 3.24 -67.82 2.76
C GLN A 193 3.87 -66.43 2.67
N GLU A 194 3.09 -65.37 2.79
CA GLU A 194 3.62 -63.97 2.89
C GLU A 194 4.54 -63.80 4.12
N ASN A 195 4.17 -64.35 5.27
CA ASN A 195 5.00 -64.31 6.47
C ASN A 195 6.29 -65.12 6.37
N ASN A 196 6.23 -66.30 5.72
CA ASN A 196 7.42 -67.10 5.43
C ASN A 196 8.37 -66.39 4.46
N HIS A 197 7.82 -65.75 3.41
CA HIS A 197 8.62 -64.92 2.49
C HIS A 197 9.19 -63.69 3.20
N LYS A 198 8.46 -63.03 4.11
CA LYS A 198 8.97 -61.91 4.93
C LYS A 198 10.04 -62.38 5.89
N ALA A 199 9.91 -63.58 6.48
CA ALA A 199 10.96 -64.15 7.36
C ALA A 199 12.23 -64.45 6.58
N GLN A 200 12.09 -65.05 5.37
CA GLN A 200 13.21 -65.32 4.48
C GLN A 200 13.85 -64.01 3.98
N GLU A 201 13.04 -62.99 3.65
CA GLU A 201 13.51 -61.65 3.32
C GLU A 201 14.28 -61.02 4.50
N LYS A 202 13.79 -61.21 5.73
CA LYS A 202 14.48 -60.70 6.94
C LYS A 202 15.85 -61.38 7.14
N ILE A 203 15.92 -62.70 6.97
CA ILE A 203 17.18 -63.47 7.08
C ILE A 203 18.12 -63.06 5.92
N GLN A 204 17.63 -62.94 4.68
CA GLN A 204 18.45 -62.44 3.58
C GLN A 204 18.85 -60.99 3.75
N ARG A 205 17.97 -60.15 4.34
CA ARG A 205 18.31 -58.77 4.71
C ARG A 205 19.40 -58.72 5.77
N GLU A 206 19.38 -59.60 6.78
CA GLU A 206 20.42 -59.65 7.80
C GLU A 206 21.75 -60.15 7.22
N ASN A 207 21.73 -61.09 6.29
CA ASN A 207 22.92 -61.58 5.57
C ASN A 207 23.43 -60.59 4.50
N LEU A 208 22.53 -59.78 3.92
CA LEU A 208 22.87 -58.70 2.96
C LEU A 208 23.23 -57.39 3.66
N LEU A 209 22.93 -57.21 4.97
CA LEU A 209 23.27 -56.02 5.73
C LEU A 209 24.77 -55.73 5.75
N GLY A 210 25.61 -56.76 5.70
CA GLY A 210 27.06 -56.61 5.52
C GLY A 210 27.45 -56.01 4.17
N ARG A 211 26.77 -56.41 3.05
CA ARG A 211 27.00 -55.88 1.70
C ARG A 211 26.15 -54.62 1.43
N ARG A 212 25.02 -54.45 2.10
CA ARG A 212 24.15 -53.32 2.00
C ARG A 212 24.71 -52.03 2.59
N ASN A 213 25.63 -52.14 3.56
CA ASN A 213 26.36 -50.98 4.05
C ASN A 213 27.22 -50.35 2.93
N GLU A 214 27.78 -51.14 2.02
CA GLU A 214 28.55 -50.61 0.89
C GLU A 214 27.67 -49.95 -0.18
N THR A 215 26.57 -50.56 -0.59
CA THR A 215 25.64 -49.96 -1.56
C THR A 215 24.88 -48.74 -1.01
N LYS A 216 24.56 -48.77 0.28
CA LYS A 216 23.98 -47.63 0.95
C LYS A 216 25.00 -46.49 1.11
N HIS A 217 26.25 -46.83 1.37
CA HIS A 217 27.35 -45.88 1.40
C HIS A 217 27.57 -45.21 0.03
N LEU A 218 27.43 -45.94 -1.06
CA LEU A 218 27.51 -45.42 -2.42
C LEU A 218 26.33 -44.49 -2.75
N LEU A 219 25.09 -44.83 -2.36
CA LEU A 219 23.91 -43.97 -2.52
C LEU A 219 23.99 -42.70 -1.66
N ASP A 220 24.59 -42.80 -0.48
CA ASP A 220 24.85 -41.67 0.41
C ASP A 220 25.97 -40.76 -0.12
N MET A 221 26.79 -41.23 -1.08
CA MET A 221 27.87 -40.46 -1.69
C MET A 221 27.44 -39.69 -2.95
N VAL A 222 26.23 -39.92 -3.49
CA VAL A 222 25.73 -39.16 -4.64
C VAL A 222 25.51 -37.70 -4.26
N PRO A 223 26.22 -36.75 -4.90
CA PRO A 223 26.05 -35.35 -4.61
C PRO A 223 24.65 -34.85 -5.01
N GLU A 224 24.18 -33.78 -4.38
CA GLU A 224 22.90 -33.15 -4.67
C GLU A 224 23.14 -31.81 -5.35
N VAL A 225 22.45 -31.56 -6.47
CA VAL A 225 22.50 -30.27 -7.16
C VAL A 225 21.54 -29.32 -6.45
N LEU A 226 22.07 -28.33 -5.76
CA LEU A 226 21.28 -27.34 -5.01
C LEU A 226 20.82 -26.17 -5.90
N TYR A 227 21.60 -25.87 -6.93
CA TYR A 227 21.29 -24.80 -7.90
C TYR A 227 21.86 -25.15 -9.27
N ASP A 228 21.04 -24.91 -10.31
CA ASP A 228 21.41 -25.13 -11.70
C ASP A 228 21.07 -23.88 -12.53
N PRO A 229 22.06 -23.12 -12.99
CA PRO A 229 21.83 -21.88 -13.73
C PRO A 229 21.18 -22.08 -15.12
N THR A 230 21.13 -23.31 -15.62
CA THR A 230 20.43 -23.61 -16.89
C THR A 230 18.92 -23.69 -16.71
N LYS A 231 18.46 -23.99 -15.50
CA LYS A 231 17.05 -24.14 -15.12
C LYS A 231 16.52 -22.90 -14.41
N ASP A 232 17.31 -22.33 -13.48
CA ASP A 232 16.94 -21.16 -12.67
C ASP A 232 17.57 -19.90 -13.28
N ARG A 233 16.79 -19.13 -14.02
CA ARG A 233 17.25 -17.93 -14.75
C ARG A 233 16.87 -16.60 -14.11
N ASP A 234 16.15 -16.61 -13.02
CA ASP A 234 15.69 -15.40 -12.37
C ASP A 234 16.85 -14.60 -11.76
N LEU A 235 17.00 -13.34 -12.21
CA LEU A 235 18.01 -12.43 -11.64
C LEU A 235 17.62 -11.91 -10.27
N MET A 236 16.33 -11.73 -10.00
CA MET A 236 15.84 -11.09 -8.78
C MET A 236 14.96 -12.01 -7.95
N ALA A 237 15.41 -12.29 -6.72
CA ALA A 237 14.57 -12.92 -5.72
C ALA A 237 13.74 -11.86 -4.98
N ARG A 238 12.42 -12.06 -4.92
CA ARG A 238 11.50 -11.21 -4.16
C ARG A 238 11.22 -11.85 -2.81
N ILE A 239 11.50 -11.12 -1.75
CA ILE A 239 11.38 -11.60 -0.39
C ILE A 239 10.38 -10.71 0.38
N SER A 240 9.22 -11.27 0.67
CA SER A 240 8.20 -10.60 1.48
C SER A 240 8.46 -10.75 2.98
N GLU A 241 8.96 -11.94 3.37
CA GLU A 241 9.31 -12.24 4.76
C GLU A 241 10.78 -12.69 4.84
N PRO A 242 11.71 -11.77 5.00
CA PRO A 242 13.14 -12.10 5.12
C PRO A 242 13.39 -12.85 6.44
N SER A 243 13.87 -14.06 6.31
CA SER A 243 14.27 -14.94 7.42
C SER A 243 15.51 -15.72 7.03
N GLY A 244 16.26 -16.24 7.99
CA GLY A 244 17.45 -17.06 7.69
C GLY A 244 17.16 -18.18 6.69
N ARG A 245 15.99 -18.80 6.79
CA ARG A 245 15.58 -19.88 5.89
C ARG A 245 15.33 -19.39 4.45
N ASN A 246 14.65 -18.28 4.26
CA ASN A 246 14.34 -17.76 2.93
C ASN A 246 15.56 -17.07 2.29
N MET A 247 16.40 -16.47 3.11
CA MET A 247 17.55 -15.70 2.66
C MET A 247 18.79 -16.57 2.44
N LYS A 248 19.21 -17.37 3.41
CA LYS A 248 20.38 -18.26 3.34
C LYS A 248 20.02 -19.65 2.82
N GLY A 249 18.89 -20.17 3.22
CA GLY A 249 18.53 -21.57 3.06
C GLY A 249 18.69 -22.35 4.36
N GLY A 250 18.94 -23.64 4.25
CA GLY A 250 19.10 -24.52 5.42
C GLY A 250 18.97 -25.97 5.06
N PHE A 251 18.49 -26.76 6.01
CA PHE A 251 18.30 -28.19 5.85
C PHE A 251 16.82 -28.54 6.08
N ARG A 252 16.28 -29.41 5.24
CA ARG A 252 14.90 -29.89 5.39
C ARG A 252 14.84 -30.84 6.57
N HIS A 253 13.77 -30.79 7.33
CA HIS A 253 13.53 -31.73 8.44
C HIS A 253 13.36 -33.14 7.89
N ASP A 254 14.06 -34.14 8.50
CA ASP A 254 13.85 -35.53 8.18
C ASP A 254 12.77 -36.10 9.12
N PRO A 255 11.57 -36.44 8.61
CA PRO A 255 10.51 -37.02 9.44
C PRO A 255 10.83 -38.40 10.02
N TYR A 256 11.88 -39.05 9.54
CA TYR A 256 12.29 -40.40 9.96
C TYR A 256 13.48 -40.39 10.94
N GLN A 257 13.60 -39.37 11.78
CA GLN A 257 14.69 -39.22 12.76
C GLN A 257 14.87 -40.37 13.79
N SER A 258 14.09 -41.41 13.73
CA SER A 258 14.20 -42.56 14.64
C SER A 258 15.26 -43.57 14.18
N GLY A 259 16.43 -43.48 14.80
CA GLY A 259 17.52 -44.48 14.73
C GLY A 259 18.37 -44.42 13.48
N HIS A 260 19.63 -44.54 13.60
CA HIS A 260 20.81 -44.66 12.71
C HIS A 260 20.70 -44.58 11.16
N LEU A 261 19.53 -44.15 10.61
CA LEU A 261 19.16 -44.20 9.19
C LEU A 261 18.65 -42.84 8.65
N HIS A 262 18.99 -41.72 9.29
CA HIS A 262 18.56 -40.40 8.79
C HIS A 262 19.26 -40.08 7.46
N THR A 263 18.52 -39.36 6.63
CA THR A 263 18.97 -38.86 5.31
C THR A 263 20.18 -37.95 5.49
N PRO A 264 21.31 -38.14 4.79
CA PRO A 264 22.49 -37.31 4.91
C PRO A 264 22.16 -35.82 4.66
N ALA A 265 22.90 -34.92 5.33
CA ALA A 265 22.64 -33.48 5.27
C ALA A 265 22.67 -32.92 3.84
N HIS A 266 23.59 -33.38 2.96
CA HIS A 266 23.69 -32.90 1.59
C HIS A 266 22.42 -33.13 0.75
N LYS A 267 21.63 -34.19 1.04
CA LYS A 267 20.35 -34.46 0.38
C LYS A 267 19.17 -33.68 0.95
N ARG A 268 19.36 -33.10 2.13
CA ARG A 268 18.35 -32.27 2.82
C ARG A 268 18.63 -30.80 2.68
N ALA A 269 19.80 -30.41 2.23
CA ALA A 269 20.21 -29.03 2.03
C ALA A 269 19.35 -28.36 0.95
N PHE A 270 19.05 -27.09 1.13
CA PHE A 270 18.46 -26.21 0.13
C PHE A 270 19.00 -24.80 0.28
N LEU A 271 19.08 -24.09 -0.84
CA LEU A 271 19.63 -22.75 -0.87
C LEU A 271 18.52 -21.70 -0.79
N GLY A 272 18.80 -20.60 -0.11
CA GLY A 272 17.99 -19.39 -0.12
C GLY A 272 18.39 -18.38 -1.20
N ALA A 273 17.83 -17.19 -1.11
CA ALA A 273 17.99 -16.13 -2.11
C ALA A 273 19.45 -15.70 -2.30
N HIS A 274 20.22 -15.60 -1.21
CA HIS A 274 21.62 -15.13 -1.28
C HIS A 274 22.51 -15.94 -2.21
N ALA A 275 22.31 -17.25 -2.28
CA ALA A 275 23.12 -18.12 -3.13
C ALA A 275 22.59 -18.23 -4.56
N LYS A 276 21.29 -18.01 -4.79
CA LYS A 276 20.63 -18.26 -6.08
C LYS A 276 20.52 -17.01 -6.95
N SER A 277 20.26 -15.88 -6.33
CA SER A 277 19.89 -14.66 -7.07
C SER A 277 20.88 -13.53 -6.84
N PRO A 278 21.40 -12.91 -7.90
CA PRO A 278 22.33 -11.78 -7.76
C PRO A 278 21.63 -10.52 -7.24
N ILE A 279 20.31 -10.41 -7.35
CA ILE A 279 19.53 -9.29 -6.86
C ILE A 279 18.52 -9.81 -5.83
N ILE A 280 18.46 -9.15 -4.68
CA ILE A 280 17.47 -9.43 -3.63
C ILE A 280 16.61 -8.20 -3.45
N TYR A 281 15.31 -8.35 -3.69
CA TYR A 281 14.30 -7.32 -3.47
C TYR A 281 13.53 -7.57 -2.18
N ILE A 282 13.62 -6.63 -1.24
CA ILE A 282 12.91 -6.63 0.04
C ILE A 282 11.83 -5.54 -0.03
N ASP A 283 10.57 -5.97 -0.16
CA ASP A 283 9.45 -5.05 -0.38
C ASP A 283 9.16 -4.17 0.84
N GLU A 284 9.30 -4.71 2.04
CA GLU A 284 9.09 -3.97 3.29
C GLU A 284 10.22 -4.23 4.29
N LEU A 285 11.11 -3.25 4.44
CA LEU A 285 12.28 -3.35 5.34
C LEU A 285 11.88 -3.53 6.82
N LYS A 286 10.68 -3.08 7.22
CA LYS A 286 10.15 -3.28 8.57
C LYS A 286 10.01 -4.76 8.94
N THR A 287 9.75 -5.63 7.96
CA THR A 287 9.68 -7.08 8.20
C THR A 287 11.05 -7.66 8.55
N LEU A 288 12.12 -7.17 7.93
CA LEU A 288 13.50 -7.57 8.24
C LEU A 288 13.86 -7.25 9.71
N ILE A 289 13.44 -6.09 10.20
CA ILE A 289 13.66 -5.71 11.61
C ILE A 289 12.88 -6.64 12.55
N LYS A 290 11.61 -6.90 12.22
CA LYS A 290 10.75 -7.79 13.04
C LYS A 290 11.26 -9.24 13.12
N THR A 291 11.83 -9.75 12.03
CA THR A 291 12.35 -11.13 11.99
C THR A 291 13.72 -11.28 12.66
N GLY A 292 14.38 -10.17 13.01
CA GLY A 292 15.72 -10.15 13.61
C GLY A 292 16.85 -10.54 12.65
N TYR A 293 16.59 -10.63 11.34
CA TYR A 293 17.57 -11.04 10.34
C TYR A 293 18.54 -9.90 9.94
N MET A 294 18.35 -8.69 10.44
CA MET A 294 19.14 -7.51 10.07
C MET A 294 20.65 -7.73 10.31
N SER A 295 21.04 -8.25 11.47
CA SER A 295 22.45 -8.48 11.82
C SER A 295 23.13 -9.46 10.87
N GLU A 296 22.44 -10.54 10.50
CA GLU A 296 22.98 -11.54 9.56
C GLU A 296 23.09 -10.95 8.14
N LEU A 297 22.11 -10.16 7.71
CA LEU A 297 22.18 -9.45 6.42
C LEU A 297 23.39 -8.52 6.36
N LEU A 298 23.65 -7.77 7.43
CA LEU A 298 24.78 -6.86 7.53
C LEU A 298 26.12 -7.60 7.45
N GLU A 299 26.23 -8.76 8.08
CA GLU A 299 27.41 -9.61 8.00
C GLU A 299 27.63 -10.12 6.58
N ILE A 300 26.57 -10.61 5.92
CA ILE A 300 26.64 -11.08 4.53
C ILE A 300 27.02 -9.94 3.56
N MET A 301 26.43 -8.77 3.71
CA MET A 301 26.77 -7.59 2.89
C MET A 301 28.25 -7.21 3.02
N GLN A 302 28.84 -7.40 4.19
CA GLN A 302 30.25 -7.09 4.45
C GLN A 302 31.18 -8.18 3.91
N ASN A 303 30.91 -9.44 4.27
CA ASN A 303 31.80 -10.58 4.00
C ASN A 303 31.59 -11.18 2.62
N LYS A 304 30.43 -10.91 1.99
CA LYS A 304 29.98 -11.46 0.69
C LYS A 304 29.96 -12.99 0.66
N GLN A 305 29.81 -13.60 1.82
CA GLN A 305 29.74 -15.04 2.00
C GLN A 305 28.98 -15.39 3.27
N PHE A 306 28.48 -16.60 3.34
CA PHE A 306 27.78 -17.13 4.52
C PHE A 306 27.91 -18.67 4.61
N VAL A 307 27.69 -19.19 5.80
CA VAL A 307 27.64 -20.64 6.09
C VAL A 307 26.18 -21.09 6.11
N LEU A 308 25.90 -22.26 5.53
CA LEU A 308 24.58 -22.88 5.61
C LEU A 308 24.48 -23.62 6.95
N GLU A 309 23.51 -23.25 7.77
CA GLU A 309 23.30 -23.82 9.09
C GLU A 309 21.89 -24.37 9.26
N GLY A 310 21.75 -25.52 9.89
CA GLY A 310 20.47 -26.07 10.32
C GLY A 310 19.97 -25.31 11.54
N GLY A 311 18.66 -24.99 11.58
CA GLY A 311 18.03 -24.39 12.76
C GLY A 311 18.28 -25.25 14.00
N ARG A 312 18.54 -24.62 15.15
CA ARG A 312 18.64 -25.29 16.45
C ARG A 312 17.33 -25.98 16.78
N SER A 313 17.22 -27.27 16.50
CA SER A 313 16.15 -28.05 17.08
C SER A 313 16.48 -28.29 18.56
N THR A 314 15.53 -28.09 19.43
CA THR A 314 15.60 -28.37 20.86
C THR A 314 15.73 -29.88 21.10
N GLY A 315 16.90 -30.45 20.87
CA GLY A 315 17.17 -31.86 21.09
C GLY A 315 18.58 -32.22 20.63
N SER A 316 19.41 -32.65 21.53
CA SER A 316 20.80 -33.12 21.45
C SER A 316 21.15 -33.80 20.11
N GLY A 317 21.65 -33.05 19.14
CA GLY A 317 22.26 -33.55 17.92
C GLY A 317 23.10 -32.44 17.30
N SER A 318 24.24 -32.76 16.69
CA SER A 318 25.08 -31.81 16.00
C SER A 318 24.23 -31.10 14.93
N ALA A 319 24.20 -29.74 14.92
CA ALA A 319 23.51 -28.99 13.92
C ALA A 319 24.11 -29.26 12.54
N ASP A 320 23.25 -29.52 11.55
CA ASP A 320 23.69 -29.62 10.15
C ASP A 320 24.40 -28.33 9.74
N ARG A 321 25.55 -28.44 9.05
CA ARG A 321 26.34 -27.28 8.67
C ARG A 321 27.13 -27.52 7.37
N SER A 322 27.35 -26.44 6.58
CA SER A 322 28.33 -26.49 5.51
C SER A 322 29.74 -26.27 6.04
N GLU A 323 30.72 -27.04 5.50
CA GLU A 323 32.14 -26.85 5.80
C GLU A 323 32.71 -25.67 5.02
N ASP A 324 32.19 -25.44 3.84
CA ASP A 324 32.59 -24.37 2.92
C ASP A 324 31.62 -23.18 2.99
N ASP A 325 32.15 -22.00 2.75
CA ASP A 325 31.36 -20.77 2.64
C ASP A 325 30.69 -20.66 1.27
N LEU A 326 29.42 -20.23 1.28
CA LEU A 326 28.65 -19.89 0.10
C LEU A 326 28.84 -18.41 -0.28
N ARG A 327 29.05 -18.13 -1.54
CA ARG A 327 29.18 -16.76 -2.05
C ARG A 327 27.84 -16.03 -2.06
N ALA A 328 27.84 -14.74 -1.69
CA ALA A 328 26.67 -13.88 -1.61
C ALA A 328 27.00 -12.43 -1.99
N ASP A 329 27.45 -12.21 -3.23
CA ASP A 329 27.70 -10.85 -3.75
C ASP A 329 26.42 -10.30 -4.40
N ASN A 330 25.41 -10.00 -3.57
CA ASN A 330 24.09 -9.60 -4.01
C ASN A 330 23.94 -8.09 -4.05
N ILE A 331 23.15 -7.60 -4.99
CA ILE A 331 22.58 -6.25 -4.99
C ILE A 331 21.32 -6.29 -4.15
N ILE A 332 21.26 -5.49 -3.08
CA ILE A 332 20.08 -5.36 -2.22
C ILE A 332 19.25 -4.18 -2.68
N ILE A 333 18.00 -4.43 -3.00
CA ILE A 333 16.98 -3.41 -3.27
C ILE A 333 15.97 -3.49 -2.15
N ALA A 334 15.94 -2.51 -1.26
CA ALA A 334 15.03 -2.47 -0.12
C ALA A 334 14.05 -1.31 -0.23
N CYS A 335 12.83 -1.52 0.26
CA CYS A 335 11.80 -0.49 0.32
C CYS A 335 11.39 -0.23 1.76
N CYS A 336 11.16 1.04 2.09
CA CYS A 336 10.60 1.43 3.37
C CYS A 336 9.70 2.69 3.24
N ASN A 337 8.98 2.99 4.31
CA ASN A 337 8.31 4.27 4.51
C ASN A 337 9.18 5.20 5.36
N HIS A 338 8.71 6.45 5.53
CA HIS A 338 9.46 7.46 6.30
C HIS A 338 9.61 7.09 7.78
N ASP A 339 8.60 6.46 8.39
CA ASP A 339 8.63 6.06 9.80
C ASP A 339 9.69 4.97 10.04
N THR A 340 9.78 4.01 9.12
CA THR A 340 10.81 2.96 9.17
C THR A 340 12.21 3.54 8.99
N LEU A 341 12.36 4.56 8.11
CA LEU A 341 13.64 5.26 7.93
C LEU A 341 14.03 6.03 9.19
N ALA A 342 13.09 6.74 9.83
CA ALA A 342 13.32 7.45 11.08
C ALA A 342 13.76 6.48 12.18
N TYR A 343 13.03 5.36 12.35
CA TYR A 343 13.40 4.31 13.29
C TYR A 343 14.83 3.75 13.05
N LEU A 344 15.20 3.49 11.79
CA LEU A 344 16.53 3.00 11.44
C LEU A 344 17.65 4.01 11.78
N ARG A 345 17.35 5.31 11.72
CA ARG A 345 18.30 6.38 12.06
C ARG A 345 18.45 6.63 13.57
N GLU A 346 17.36 6.52 14.31
CA GLU A 346 17.29 6.87 15.74
C GLU A 346 17.56 5.68 16.65
N GLU A 347 16.92 4.53 16.39
CA GLU A 347 16.97 3.34 17.26
C GLU A 347 17.61 2.13 16.58
N GLY A 348 17.72 2.17 15.26
CA GLY A 348 18.25 1.06 14.46
C GLY A 348 19.77 1.08 14.35
N ASP A 349 20.31 -0.01 13.81
CA ASP A 349 21.74 -0.13 13.50
C ASP A 349 22.10 0.87 12.37
N GLY A 350 22.73 2.00 12.70
CA GLY A 350 23.30 2.94 11.73
C GLY A 350 24.23 2.25 10.71
N ALA A 351 24.67 1.04 11.03
CA ALA A 351 25.45 0.19 10.15
C ALA A 351 24.76 -0.20 8.85
N PHE A 352 23.43 -0.40 8.85
CA PHE A 352 22.70 -0.68 7.60
C PHE A 352 22.68 0.54 6.68
N MET A 353 22.38 1.70 7.24
CA MET A 353 22.38 2.97 6.49
C MET A 353 23.77 3.27 5.92
N SER A 354 24.82 3.13 6.73
CA SER A 354 26.20 3.31 6.27
C SER A 354 26.56 2.41 5.08
N ARG A 355 26.18 1.13 5.12
CA ARG A 355 26.47 0.21 3.99
C ARG A 355 25.69 0.52 2.71
N ILE A 356 24.46 1.01 2.86
CA ILE A 356 23.69 1.49 1.70
C ILE A 356 24.32 2.77 1.14
N GLU A 357 24.69 3.73 1.99
CA GLU A 357 25.24 5.00 1.57
C GLU A 357 26.67 4.86 0.99
N ASP A 358 27.48 3.92 1.51
CA ASP A 358 28.87 3.69 1.05
C ASP A 358 28.93 3.09 -0.37
N ARG A 359 27.99 2.25 -0.75
CA ARG A 359 28.02 1.49 -2.02
C ARG A 359 26.76 1.58 -2.85
N GLY A 360 25.79 2.36 -2.43
CA GLY A 360 24.50 2.43 -3.07
C GLY A 360 23.90 3.83 -3.02
N GLU A 361 22.60 3.89 -3.13
CA GLU A 361 21.85 5.14 -3.17
C GLU A 361 20.55 5.03 -2.38
N VAL A 362 20.26 6.08 -1.59
CA VAL A 362 18.97 6.25 -0.92
C VAL A 362 18.08 7.10 -1.82
N ILE A 363 17.05 6.50 -2.37
CA ILE A 363 16.12 7.15 -3.30
C ILE A 363 14.87 7.55 -2.54
N GLN A 364 14.67 8.84 -2.37
CA GLN A 364 13.41 9.36 -1.87
C GLN A 364 12.41 9.43 -3.02
N MET A 365 11.34 8.65 -2.90
CA MET A 365 10.24 8.65 -3.86
C MET A 365 9.44 9.94 -3.75
N GLU A 366 9.15 10.55 -4.88
CA GLU A 366 8.32 11.74 -4.93
C GLU A 366 6.85 11.35 -4.67
N SER A 367 6.24 12.02 -3.68
CA SER A 367 4.81 11.85 -3.36
C SER A 367 3.92 12.84 -4.12
N ALA A 368 4.50 13.92 -4.62
CA ALA A 368 3.84 14.93 -5.43
C ALA A 368 4.86 15.60 -6.37
N VAL A 369 4.43 15.94 -7.58
CA VAL A 369 5.25 16.62 -8.60
C VAL A 369 4.59 17.91 -9.05
N PRO A 370 5.33 18.93 -9.51
CA PRO A 370 4.76 20.15 -10.05
C PRO A 370 3.79 19.85 -11.20
N GLU A 371 2.71 20.61 -11.30
CA GLU A 371 1.77 20.51 -12.41
C GLU A 371 2.32 21.24 -13.63
N THR A 372 3.19 20.57 -14.39
CA THR A 372 3.72 21.07 -15.65
C THR A 372 3.05 20.39 -16.84
N PRO A 373 3.10 20.98 -18.07
CA PRO A 373 2.58 20.32 -19.27
C PRO A 373 3.15 18.92 -19.49
N GLU A 374 4.45 18.73 -19.21
CA GLU A 374 5.13 17.45 -19.31
C GLU A 374 4.58 16.42 -18.32
N ASN A 375 4.32 16.84 -17.07
CA ASN A 375 3.77 15.95 -16.04
C ASN A 375 2.30 15.61 -16.31
N VAL A 376 1.52 16.56 -16.84
CA VAL A 376 0.14 16.29 -17.29
C VAL A 376 0.14 15.31 -18.46
N ALA A 377 1.07 15.44 -19.42
CA ALA A 377 1.22 14.48 -20.52
C ALA A 377 1.61 13.08 -20.00
N GLN A 378 2.43 12.99 -18.94
CA GLN A 378 2.76 11.72 -18.30
C GLN A 378 1.52 11.04 -17.67
N VAL A 379 0.53 11.79 -17.19
CA VAL A 379 -0.74 11.20 -16.69
C VAL A 379 -1.50 10.52 -17.82
N ALA A 380 -1.65 11.18 -18.98
CA ALA A 380 -2.31 10.57 -20.14
C ALA A 380 -1.58 9.29 -20.59
N ARG A 381 -0.25 9.31 -20.60
CA ARG A 381 0.57 8.14 -20.89
C ARG A 381 0.37 7.02 -19.87
N TYR A 382 0.29 7.34 -18.59
CA TYR A 382 0.05 6.37 -17.53
C TYR A 382 -1.31 5.69 -17.70
N ILE A 383 -2.37 6.45 -17.99
CA ILE A 383 -3.70 5.90 -18.28
C ILE A 383 -3.62 4.92 -19.45
N LYS A 384 -2.92 5.28 -20.53
CA LYS A 384 -2.72 4.39 -21.69
C LYS A 384 -1.94 3.12 -21.33
N GLN A 385 -0.93 3.21 -20.46
CA GLN A 385 -0.17 2.03 -20.00
C GLN A 385 -1.06 1.08 -19.21
N GLU A 386 -1.82 1.61 -18.25
CA GLU A 386 -2.72 0.81 -17.41
C GLU A 386 -3.79 0.11 -18.26
N THR A 387 -4.32 0.80 -19.26
CA THR A 387 -5.28 0.18 -20.18
C THR A 387 -4.65 -0.97 -20.99
N ILE A 388 -3.42 -0.83 -21.49
CA ILE A 388 -2.70 -1.90 -22.19
C ILE A 388 -2.42 -3.10 -21.26
N ASP A 389 -2.07 -2.84 -20.01
CA ASP A 389 -1.79 -3.91 -19.05
C ASP A 389 -3.08 -4.64 -18.62
N LEU A 390 -4.21 -3.95 -18.58
CA LEU A 390 -5.53 -4.56 -18.39
C LEU A 390 -5.92 -5.47 -19.58
N GLU A 391 -5.62 -5.08 -20.80
CA GLU A 391 -5.85 -5.92 -21.98
C GLU A 391 -5.06 -7.24 -21.90
N LYS A 392 -3.78 -7.16 -21.53
CA LYS A 392 -2.94 -8.36 -21.31
C LYS A 392 -3.44 -9.23 -20.17
N GLU A 393 -3.89 -8.64 -19.07
CA GLU A 393 -4.47 -9.35 -17.92
C GLU A 393 -5.77 -10.07 -18.34
N PHE A 394 -6.59 -9.41 -19.14
CA PHE A 394 -7.80 -9.98 -19.73
C PHE A 394 -7.49 -11.16 -20.65
N GLU A 395 -6.56 -11.00 -21.61
CA GLU A 395 -6.13 -12.05 -22.51
C GLU A 395 -5.56 -13.25 -21.73
N LYS A 396 -4.77 -13.01 -20.70
CA LYS A 396 -4.25 -14.08 -19.83
C LYS A 396 -5.35 -14.84 -19.10
N THR A 397 -6.38 -14.11 -18.63
CA THR A 397 -7.48 -14.71 -17.86
C THR A 397 -8.46 -15.47 -18.73
N TRP A 398 -8.75 -14.94 -19.90
CA TRP A 398 -9.80 -15.47 -20.80
C TRP A 398 -9.26 -16.14 -22.07
N GLY A 399 -7.94 -16.20 -22.28
CA GLY A 399 -7.29 -16.68 -23.51
C GLY A 399 -7.78 -18.05 -23.95
N GLU A 400 -7.86 -19.02 -23.04
CA GLU A 400 -8.36 -20.35 -23.36
C GLU A 400 -9.85 -20.37 -23.80
N VAL A 401 -10.65 -19.46 -23.24
CA VAL A 401 -12.08 -19.34 -23.60
C VAL A 401 -12.22 -18.62 -24.93
N LEU A 402 -11.41 -17.57 -25.15
CA LEU A 402 -11.35 -16.83 -26.41
C LEU A 402 -10.94 -17.74 -27.57
N GLU A 403 -9.96 -18.62 -27.39
CA GLU A 403 -9.54 -19.59 -28.40
C GLU A 403 -10.59 -20.65 -28.71
N LYS A 404 -11.34 -21.13 -27.71
CA LYS A 404 -12.31 -22.23 -27.86
C LYS A 404 -13.71 -21.77 -28.25
N GLU A 405 -14.18 -20.69 -27.68
CA GLU A 405 -15.58 -20.25 -27.72
C GLU A 405 -15.76 -18.85 -28.31
N GLY A 406 -14.65 -18.13 -28.57
CA GLY A 406 -14.68 -16.76 -29.04
C GLY A 406 -15.18 -15.75 -27.99
N TYR A 407 -15.44 -14.54 -28.43
CA TYR A 407 -15.97 -13.47 -27.57
C TYR A 407 -17.37 -13.77 -27.00
N ASP A 408 -18.21 -14.52 -27.74
CA ASP A 408 -19.54 -14.88 -27.28
C ASP A 408 -19.50 -15.81 -26.07
N GLY A 409 -18.53 -16.71 -26.02
CA GLY A 409 -18.32 -17.59 -24.86
C GLY A 409 -17.88 -16.80 -23.61
N VAL A 410 -16.98 -15.86 -23.78
CA VAL A 410 -16.55 -14.97 -22.67
C VAL A 410 -17.72 -14.11 -22.21
N ARG A 411 -18.50 -13.54 -23.15
CA ARG A 411 -19.67 -12.73 -22.86
C ARG A 411 -20.70 -13.51 -22.04
N ALA A 412 -21.08 -14.71 -22.48
CA ALA A 412 -22.04 -15.54 -21.75
C ALA A 412 -21.59 -15.86 -20.31
N ARG A 413 -20.29 -16.07 -20.10
CA ARG A 413 -19.73 -16.29 -18.75
C ARG A 413 -19.75 -15.02 -17.91
N CYS A 414 -19.42 -13.87 -18.50
CA CYS A 414 -19.50 -12.56 -17.81
C CYS A 414 -20.96 -12.27 -17.43
N GLU A 415 -21.95 -12.47 -18.32
CA GLU A 415 -23.38 -12.32 -18.03
C GLU A 415 -23.82 -13.20 -16.85
N LYS A 416 -23.34 -14.44 -16.82
CA LYS A 416 -23.63 -15.38 -15.72
C LYS A 416 -23.03 -14.92 -14.38
N ILE A 417 -21.81 -14.39 -14.40
CA ILE A 417 -21.13 -13.88 -13.18
C ILE A 417 -21.85 -12.63 -12.67
N MET A 418 -22.26 -11.77 -13.55
CA MET A 418 -22.81 -10.46 -13.21
C MET A 418 -24.33 -10.48 -12.98
N GLY A 419 -25.01 -11.54 -13.37
CA GLY A 419 -26.45 -11.65 -13.24
C GLY A 419 -27.24 -10.64 -14.11
N LYS A 420 -26.59 -10.01 -15.10
CA LYS A 420 -27.18 -9.00 -16.00
C LYS A 420 -26.82 -9.34 -17.45
N PRO A 421 -27.75 -9.16 -18.39
CA PRO A 421 -27.45 -9.27 -19.82
C PRO A 421 -26.50 -8.15 -20.22
N LEU A 422 -25.51 -8.45 -21.03
CA LEU A 422 -24.61 -7.48 -21.63
C LEU A 422 -25.16 -6.99 -22.97
N PRO A 423 -24.89 -5.75 -23.38
CA PRO A 423 -25.35 -5.22 -24.66
C PRO A 423 -24.97 -6.13 -25.85
N ALA A 424 -25.78 -6.15 -26.90
CA ALA A 424 -25.54 -6.99 -28.07
C ALA A 424 -24.18 -6.69 -28.75
N ASP A 425 -23.77 -5.44 -28.69
CA ASP A 425 -22.51 -4.93 -29.24
C ASP A 425 -21.37 -4.92 -28.21
N TYR A 426 -21.57 -5.64 -27.09
CA TYR A 426 -20.56 -5.73 -26.04
C TYR A 426 -19.25 -6.28 -26.60
N ARG A 427 -18.29 -5.42 -26.69
CA ARG A 427 -16.91 -5.76 -27.04
C ARG A 427 -16.08 -5.74 -25.77
N LEU A 428 -15.57 -6.88 -25.38
CA LEU A 428 -14.62 -7.02 -24.26
C LEU A 428 -13.25 -6.41 -24.58
N LYS A 429 -13.18 -5.58 -25.62
CA LYS A 429 -11.98 -4.83 -25.98
C LYS A 429 -11.91 -3.57 -25.13
N GLN A 430 -10.75 -3.33 -24.64
CA GLN A 430 -10.30 -2.11 -23.97
C GLN A 430 -10.82 -0.82 -24.63
N ARG A 431 -11.14 0.17 -23.80
CA ARG A 431 -11.58 1.50 -24.22
C ARG A 431 -10.48 2.53 -23.97
N ASP A 432 -10.25 3.37 -24.95
CA ASP A 432 -9.44 4.56 -24.78
C ASP A 432 -10.18 5.65 -23.98
N PHE A 433 -9.44 6.50 -23.31
CA PHE A 433 -9.98 7.59 -22.49
C PHE A 433 -10.04 8.86 -23.29
N SER A 434 -11.19 9.51 -23.31
CA SER A 434 -11.35 10.83 -23.92
C SER A 434 -10.53 11.89 -23.16
N ARG A 435 -10.21 13.00 -23.80
CA ARG A 435 -9.54 14.15 -23.15
C ARG A 435 -10.27 14.58 -21.87
N GLY A 436 -11.60 14.59 -21.88
CA GLY A 436 -12.42 14.93 -20.73
C GLY A 436 -12.25 13.94 -19.57
N ALA A 437 -12.13 12.66 -19.86
CA ALA A 437 -11.86 11.64 -18.85
C ALA A 437 -10.46 11.79 -18.23
N VAL A 438 -9.45 12.07 -19.04
CA VAL A 438 -8.07 12.34 -18.55
C VAL A 438 -8.07 13.62 -17.70
N LEU A 439 -8.82 14.65 -18.10
CA LEU A 439 -8.98 15.89 -17.32
C LEU A 439 -9.50 15.61 -15.89
N GLU A 440 -10.51 14.75 -15.73
CA GLU A 440 -11.06 14.40 -14.42
C GLU A 440 -10.03 13.65 -13.56
N ILE A 441 -9.19 12.79 -14.14
CA ILE A 441 -8.11 12.12 -13.43
C ILE A 441 -7.02 13.11 -13.00
N VAL A 442 -6.64 14.04 -13.88
CA VAL A 442 -5.67 15.11 -13.53
C VAL A 442 -6.21 15.98 -12.39
N LYS A 443 -7.50 16.36 -12.46
CA LYS A 443 -8.18 17.09 -11.39
C LYS A 443 -8.16 16.34 -10.06
N GLU A 444 -8.38 15.03 -10.09
CA GLU A 444 -8.31 14.19 -8.89
C GLU A 444 -6.89 14.10 -8.34
N LEU A 445 -5.87 13.91 -9.18
CA LEU A 445 -4.47 13.93 -8.75
C LEU A 445 -4.08 15.30 -8.16
N ARG A 446 -4.64 16.36 -8.69
CA ARG A 446 -4.43 17.73 -8.21
C ARG A 446 -5.09 17.97 -6.84
N SER A 447 -6.29 17.44 -6.61
CA SER A 447 -6.99 17.57 -5.33
C SER A 447 -6.30 16.83 -4.19
N ARG A 448 -5.59 15.72 -4.53
CA ARG A 448 -4.82 14.92 -3.56
C ARG A 448 -3.45 15.54 -3.21
N ALA A 449 -3.05 16.60 -3.89
CA ALA A 449 -1.80 17.32 -3.64
C ALA A 449 -2.10 18.81 -3.47
N SER A 450 -1.39 19.48 -2.56
CA SER A 450 -1.51 20.91 -2.36
C SER A 450 -0.56 21.67 -3.30
N ASP A 451 -0.80 22.97 -3.47
CA ASP A 451 0.19 23.91 -4.00
C ASP A 451 0.62 23.64 -5.45
N ARG A 452 -0.36 23.56 -6.38
CA ARG A 452 -0.13 23.34 -7.82
C ARG A 452 0.74 22.11 -8.13
N LYS A 453 0.52 21.02 -7.39
CA LYS A 453 1.18 19.73 -7.61
C LYS A 453 0.19 18.66 -7.99
N LEU A 454 0.67 17.63 -8.66
CA LEU A 454 -0.04 16.39 -8.92
C LEU A 454 0.45 15.33 -7.95
N SER A 455 -0.46 14.56 -7.39
CA SER A 455 -0.09 13.43 -6.54
C SER A 455 0.64 12.36 -7.37
N ALA A 456 1.79 11.91 -6.89
CA ALA A 456 2.53 10.80 -7.46
C ALA A 456 2.16 9.45 -6.81
N VAL A 457 1.15 9.42 -5.93
CA VAL A 457 0.56 8.20 -5.38
C VAL A 457 -0.50 7.69 -6.35
N LEU A 458 -0.10 6.82 -7.27
CA LEU A 458 -0.94 6.41 -8.41
C LEU A 458 -1.80 5.17 -8.14
N ARG A 459 -1.50 4.41 -7.10
CA ARG A 459 -2.21 3.16 -6.79
C ARG A 459 -3.74 3.29 -6.71
N PRO A 460 -4.32 4.34 -6.09
CA PRO A 460 -5.77 4.52 -6.07
C PRO A 460 -6.35 4.82 -7.46
N ILE A 461 -5.56 5.46 -8.33
CA ILE A 461 -5.99 5.83 -9.69
C ILE A 461 -6.20 4.60 -10.56
N ASN A 462 -5.42 3.53 -10.36
CA ASN A 462 -5.61 2.27 -11.10
C ASN A 462 -7.02 1.69 -10.89
N GLY A 463 -7.53 1.73 -9.66
CA GLY A 463 -8.89 1.31 -9.38
C GLY A 463 -9.93 2.16 -10.11
N ILE A 464 -9.73 3.48 -10.14
CA ILE A 464 -10.62 4.42 -10.84
C ILE A 464 -10.59 4.16 -12.34
N ILE A 465 -9.39 3.97 -12.95
CA ILE A 465 -9.23 3.64 -14.38
C ILE A 465 -10.01 2.35 -14.71
N LYS A 466 -9.79 1.28 -13.95
CA LYS A 466 -10.46 -0.01 -14.14
C LYS A 466 -11.99 0.11 -14.05
N THR A 467 -12.50 0.82 -13.07
CA THR A 467 -13.94 1.00 -12.87
C THR A 467 -14.55 1.87 -13.96
N ALA A 468 -13.91 2.98 -14.32
CA ALA A 468 -14.40 3.87 -15.37
C ALA A 468 -14.44 3.16 -16.74
N GLU A 469 -13.41 2.37 -17.06
CA GLU A 469 -13.39 1.54 -18.26
C GLU A 469 -14.53 0.51 -18.25
N PHE A 470 -14.72 -0.15 -17.11
CA PHE A 470 -15.79 -1.12 -16.93
C PHE A 470 -17.18 -0.50 -17.13
N GLU A 471 -17.43 0.66 -16.57
CA GLU A 471 -18.69 1.40 -16.78
C GLU A 471 -18.90 1.76 -18.26
N ALA A 472 -17.86 2.28 -18.92
CA ALA A 472 -17.92 2.60 -20.35
C ALA A 472 -18.21 1.36 -21.22
N ILE A 473 -17.66 0.20 -20.87
CA ILE A 473 -17.96 -1.06 -21.52
C ILE A 473 -19.42 -1.45 -21.32
N PHE A 474 -19.97 -1.28 -20.09
CA PHE A 474 -21.38 -1.58 -19.81
C PHE A 474 -22.36 -0.67 -20.54
N GLU A 475 -22.02 0.60 -20.68
CA GLU A 475 -22.82 1.56 -21.44
C GLU A 475 -22.61 1.43 -22.95
N ASN A 476 -21.75 0.50 -23.39
CA ASN A 476 -21.34 0.34 -24.79
C ASN A 476 -20.81 1.65 -25.41
N SER A 477 -20.16 2.48 -24.57
CA SER A 477 -19.51 3.70 -25.04
C SER A 477 -18.25 3.37 -25.85
N PRO A 478 -17.95 4.04 -26.96
CA PRO A 478 -16.72 3.83 -27.72
C PRO A 478 -15.46 4.27 -26.97
N LEU A 479 -15.59 5.24 -26.06
CA LEU A 479 -14.52 5.79 -25.23
C LEU A 479 -14.96 5.86 -23.78
N VAL A 480 -13.99 5.89 -22.87
CA VAL A 480 -14.23 6.26 -21.48
C VAL A 480 -14.38 7.78 -21.41
N GLU A 481 -15.58 8.26 -21.08
CA GLU A 481 -15.90 9.67 -20.98
C GLU A 481 -15.74 10.20 -19.54
N ALA A 482 -15.74 11.54 -19.39
CA ALA A 482 -15.64 12.18 -18.09
C ALA A 482 -16.72 11.72 -17.09
N ALA A 483 -17.92 11.37 -17.57
CA ALA A 483 -19.00 10.86 -16.73
C ALA A 483 -18.64 9.53 -16.06
N HIS A 484 -18.03 8.58 -16.80
CA HIS A 484 -17.59 7.29 -16.28
C HIS A 484 -16.52 7.47 -15.21
N VAL A 485 -15.56 8.40 -15.41
CA VAL A 485 -14.54 8.69 -14.39
C VAL A 485 -15.15 9.30 -13.13
N ARG A 486 -16.12 10.22 -13.26
CA ARG A 486 -16.83 10.79 -12.11
C ARG A 486 -17.62 9.73 -11.33
N SER A 487 -18.29 8.82 -12.04
CA SER A 487 -18.99 7.70 -11.42
C SER A 487 -18.00 6.77 -10.68
N ALA A 488 -16.89 6.43 -11.32
CA ALA A 488 -15.82 5.62 -10.73
C ALA A 488 -15.22 6.27 -9.47
N LEU A 489 -15.00 7.59 -9.47
CA LEU A 489 -14.54 8.34 -8.30
C LEU A 489 -15.51 8.24 -7.13
N ASN A 490 -16.82 8.28 -7.39
CA ASN A 490 -17.84 8.12 -6.35
C ASN A 490 -17.91 6.69 -5.79
N THR A 491 -17.55 5.70 -6.58
CA THR A 491 -17.60 4.27 -6.22
C THR A 491 -16.31 3.82 -5.53
N HIS A 492 -15.15 4.31 -5.96
CA HIS A 492 -13.82 3.99 -5.43
C HIS A 492 -13.41 4.88 -4.26
N LEU A 493 -14.18 4.84 -3.19
CA LEU A 493 -13.73 5.43 -1.92
C LEU A 493 -12.78 4.45 -1.20
N SER A 494 -11.74 4.98 -0.55
CA SER A 494 -10.97 4.18 0.41
C SER A 494 -11.89 3.64 1.51
N ILE A 495 -11.46 2.60 2.23
CA ILE A 495 -12.23 2.07 3.36
C ILE A 495 -12.52 3.18 4.37
N GLU A 496 -11.53 4.01 4.67
CA GLU A 496 -11.65 5.16 5.56
C GLU A 496 -12.58 6.23 4.96
N GLY A 497 -12.53 6.43 3.64
CA GLY A 497 -13.41 7.35 2.93
C GLY A 497 -14.85 6.88 2.91
N ALA A 498 -15.07 5.60 2.60
CA ALA A 498 -16.39 4.99 2.66
C ALA A 498 -16.97 5.05 4.07
N LEU A 499 -16.16 4.72 5.09
CA LEU A 499 -16.54 4.82 6.49
C LEU A 499 -16.84 6.26 6.91
N SER A 500 -16.00 7.22 6.52
CA SER A 500 -16.21 8.64 6.80
C SER A 500 -17.48 9.16 6.12
N LYS A 501 -17.74 8.76 4.88
CA LYS A 501 -18.96 9.08 4.16
C LYS A 501 -20.17 8.43 4.81
N GLU A 502 -20.11 7.15 5.16
CA GLU A 502 -21.17 6.43 5.85
C GLU A 502 -21.46 7.04 7.23
N ILE A 503 -20.41 7.37 8.00
CA ILE A 503 -20.55 8.07 9.28
C ILE A 503 -21.21 9.44 9.06
N PHE A 504 -20.82 10.19 8.04
CA PHE A 504 -21.40 11.50 7.76
C PHE A 504 -22.82 11.38 7.21
N GLU A 505 -23.11 10.40 6.35
CA GLU A 505 -24.46 10.14 5.81
C GLU A 505 -25.41 9.56 6.86
N SER A 506 -24.91 8.68 7.73
CA SER A 506 -25.70 8.11 8.85
C SER A 506 -26.04 9.16 9.91
N ARG A 507 -25.26 10.23 9.99
CA ARG A 507 -25.52 11.37 10.88
C ARG A 507 -26.53 12.35 10.28
N LYS A 508 -27.72 11.86 10.01
CA LYS A 508 -28.84 12.73 9.61
C LYS A 508 -29.01 13.89 10.58
N ASP A 509 -28.80 13.62 11.88
CA ASP A 509 -28.86 14.61 12.93
C ASP A 509 -27.83 15.73 12.79
N LEU A 510 -26.57 15.39 12.42
CA LEU A 510 -25.53 16.41 12.19
C LEU A 510 -25.80 17.24 10.94
N LYS A 511 -26.20 16.60 9.83
CA LYS A 511 -26.61 17.31 8.60
C LYS A 511 -27.79 18.23 8.88
N GLN A 512 -28.82 17.74 9.55
CA GLN A 512 -29.98 18.52 9.93
C GLN A 512 -29.60 19.64 10.93
N TYR A 513 -28.70 19.36 11.85
CA TYR A 513 -28.16 20.34 12.78
C TYR A 513 -27.47 21.49 12.04
N ILE A 514 -26.51 21.18 11.14
CA ILE A 514 -25.79 22.18 10.36
C ILE A 514 -26.77 22.96 9.46
N ALA A 515 -27.68 22.29 8.75
CA ALA A 515 -28.66 22.92 7.87
C ALA A 515 -29.63 23.84 8.63
N SER A 516 -29.92 23.55 9.91
CA SER A 516 -30.79 24.35 10.78
C SER A 516 -30.05 25.43 11.55
N MET A 517 -28.72 25.50 11.51
CA MET A 517 -27.94 26.50 12.23
C MET A 517 -28.29 27.90 11.70
N THR A 518 -28.65 28.76 12.62
CA THR A 518 -28.81 30.19 12.41
C THR A 518 -27.62 30.93 13.03
N ASP A 519 -27.48 32.20 12.75
CA ASP A 519 -26.45 33.04 13.36
C ASP A 519 -26.45 32.88 14.88
N ALA A 520 -25.33 32.49 15.45
CA ALA A 520 -25.21 32.13 16.86
C ALA A 520 -23.92 32.69 17.47
N VAL A 521 -24.00 33.02 18.75
CA VAL A 521 -22.86 33.52 19.52
C VAL A 521 -22.06 32.35 20.08
N GLY A 522 -20.73 32.36 19.90
CA GLY A 522 -19.84 31.31 20.37
C GLY A 522 -19.80 30.05 19.52
N TYR A 523 -20.51 30.02 18.38
CA TYR A 523 -20.55 28.86 17.48
C TYR A 523 -19.89 29.19 16.13
N VAL A 524 -19.24 28.19 15.51
CA VAL A 524 -18.66 28.31 14.17
C VAL A 524 -18.61 26.94 13.52
N VAL A 525 -18.77 26.86 12.21
CA VAL A 525 -18.56 25.65 11.44
C VAL A 525 -17.10 25.60 10.99
N GLY A 526 -16.27 24.82 11.69
CA GLY A 526 -14.92 24.50 11.26
C GLY A 526 -14.92 23.45 10.16
N LEU A 527 -13.77 23.28 9.47
CA LEU A 527 -13.58 22.30 8.42
C LEU A 527 -12.42 21.36 8.77
N ALA A 528 -12.68 20.08 8.78
CA ALA A 528 -11.70 19.02 9.05
C ALA A 528 -11.51 18.10 7.85
N VAL A 529 -10.43 17.32 7.84
CA VAL A 529 -10.21 16.20 6.92
C VAL A 529 -9.82 14.96 7.69
N THR A 530 -10.28 13.82 7.21
CA THR A 530 -9.72 12.52 7.56
C THR A 530 -8.80 12.08 6.42
N GLN A 531 -7.63 11.52 6.75
CA GLN A 531 -6.69 11.04 5.76
C GLN A 531 -6.50 9.54 5.91
N SER A 532 -6.63 8.81 4.79
CA SER A 532 -6.28 7.40 4.73
C SER A 532 -4.77 7.23 4.78
N ASN A 533 -4.27 6.44 5.74
CA ASN A 533 -2.85 6.12 5.85
C ASN A 533 -2.35 5.25 4.69
N SER A 534 -3.24 4.47 4.07
CA SER A 534 -2.90 3.51 3.02
C SER A 534 -2.90 4.14 1.63
N SER A 535 -3.90 4.96 1.30
CA SER A 535 -4.08 5.58 -0.02
C SER A 535 -3.63 7.04 -0.09
N GLY A 536 -3.47 7.70 1.07
CA GLY A 536 -3.24 9.14 1.15
C GLY A 536 -4.47 9.99 0.77
N GLU A 537 -5.61 9.35 0.53
CA GLU A 537 -6.87 9.99 0.20
C GLU A 537 -7.38 10.82 1.37
N MET A 538 -7.87 12.02 1.08
CA MET A 538 -8.43 12.94 2.07
C MET A 538 -9.92 13.08 1.88
N HIS A 539 -10.66 13.03 2.98
CA HIS A 539 -12.11 13.25 2.98
C HIS A 539 -12.44 14.42 3.89
N GLY A 540 -13.06 15.45 3.33
CA GLY A 540 -13.50 16.62 4.08
C GLY A 540 -14.75 16.34 4.90
N MET A 541 -14.86 17.03 6.03
CA MET A 541 -16.07 17.03 6.85
C MET A 541 -16.26 18.37 7.55
N PRO A 542 -17.49 18.88 7.68
CA PRO A 542 -17.78 19.99 8.56
C PRO A 542 -17.64 19.56 10.03
N LEU A 543 -17.07 20.45 10.83
CA LEU A 543 -16.79 20.23 12.24
C LEU A 543 -17.35 21.44 13.04
N PRO A 544 -18.58 21.40 13.52
CA PRO A 544 -19.12 22.47 14.38
C PRO A 544 -18.32 22.57 15.68
N ILE A 545 -17.98 23.80 16.03
CA ILE A 545 -17.21 24.15 17.22
C ILE A 545 -18.01 25.12 18.04
N HIS A 546 -18.09 24.87 19.35
CA HIS A 546 -18.66 25.78 20.32
C HIS A 546 -17.57 26.24 21.31
N CYS A 547 -17.50 27.53 21.54
CA CYS A 547 -16.55 28.11 22.49
C CYS A 547 -17.25 29.05 23.45
N GLN A 548 -16.74 29.10 24.68
CA GLN A 548 -17.19 30.03 25.73
C GLN A 548 -15.96 30.68 26.38
N ILE A 549 -16.12 31.93 26.75
CA ILE A 549 -15.11 32.70 27.49
C ILE A 549 -15.71 33.38 28.69
N ASN A 550 -15.28 33.01 29.88
CA ASN A 550 -15.77 33.55 31.12
C ASN A 550 -14.66 34.29 31.88
N VAL A 551 -15.04 35.33 32.62
CA VAL A 551 -14.12 35.98 33.55
C VAL A 551 -13.83 34.98 34.68
N GLY A 552 -12.54 34.64 34.90
CA GLY A 552 -12.11 33.66 35.88
C GLY A 552 -10.91 34.12 36.68
N ALA A 553 -10.66 33.48 37.81
CA ALA A 553 -9.52 33.73 38.64
C ALA A 553 -8.20 33.19 38.04
N SER A 554 -8.30 32.22 37.16
CA SER A 554 -7.18 31.56 36.46
C SER A 554 -7.30 31.77 34.95
N ASP A 555 -6.17 32.03 34.32
CA ASP A 555 -6.09 32.15 32.86
C ASP A 555 -5.88 30.75 32.25
N THR A 556 -6.99 30.08 31.98
CA THR A 556 -7.00 28.67 31.53
C THR A 556 -7.72 28.50 30.20
N LEU A 557 -7.32 27.47 29.44
CA LEU A 557 -8.08 26.95 28.29
C LEU A 557 -8.35 25.46 28.50
N VAL A 558 -9.61 25.10 28.50
CA VAL A 558 -10.11 23.73 28.64
C VAL A 558 -10.70 23.31 27.31
N ALA A 559 -10.19 22.24 26.73
CA ALA A 559 -10.70 21.64 25.51
C ALA A 559 -10.99 20.16 25.78
N PRO A 560 -12.21 19.82 26.24
CA PRO A 560 -12.58 18.45 26.52
C PRO A 560 -12.67 17.61 25.24
N GLY A 561 -12.41 16.30 25.35
CA GLY A 561 -12.51 15.35 24.26
C GLY A 561 -11.17 14.71 23.88
N ASN A 562 -11.22 13.84 22.88
CA ASN A 562 -10.04 13.13 22.41
C ASN A 562 -9.26 13.98 21.39
N LEU A 563 -8.50 14.98 21.90
CA LEU A 563 -7.66 15.84 21.07
C LEU A 563 -6.23 15.31 21.02
N GLY A 564 -5.67 15.27 19.84
CA GLY A 564 -4.25 15.00 19.63
C GLY A 564 -3.37 16.18 20.11
N ASP A 565 -2.09 15.95 20.20
CA ASP A 565 -1.15 16.94 20.80
C ASP A 565 -1.04 18.21 19.98
N ILE A 566 -1.13 18.13 18.65
CA ILE A 566 -1.08 19.32 17.76
C ILE A 566 -2.35 20.18 17.98
N ALA A 567 -3.53 19.56 18.08
CA ALA A 567 -4.78 20.27 18.31
C ALA A 567 -4.82 20.95 19.69
N LYS A 568 -4.25 20.31 20.72
CA LYS A 568 -4.08 20.93 22.05
C LYS A 568 -3.14 22.12 22.00
N ALA A 569 -1.98 21.97 21.35
CA ALA A 569 -1.02 23.07 21.17
C ALA A 569 -1.64 24.25 20.38
N ALA A 570 -2.40 23.95 19.34
CA ALA A 570 -3.10 24.94 18.54
C ALA A 570 -4.11 25.76 19.39
N SER A 571 -4.88 25.10 20.24
CA SER A 571 -5.80 25.77 21.17
C SER A 571 -5.08 26.69 22.14
N GLN A 572 -3.90 26.30 22.66
CA GLN A 572 -3.07 27.16 23.51
C GLN A 572 -2.51 28.38 22.74
N ASN A 573 -2.15 28.21 21.46
CA ASN A 573 -1.71 29.31 20.60
C ASN A 573 -2.85 30.32 20.37
N VAL A 574 -4.08 29.87 20.19
CA VAL A 574 -5.25 30.73 20.08
C VAL A 574 -5.44 31.56 21.38
N ARG A 575 -5.34 30.93 22.54
CA ARG A 575 -5.37 31.66 23.83
C ARG A 575 -4.33 32.76 23.88
N ALA A 576 -3.09 32.47 23.50
CA ALA A 576 -2.02 33.45 23.45
C ALA A 576 -2.31 34.59 22.45
N SER A 577 -2.89 34.27 21.30
CA SER A 577 -3.32 35.23 20.27
C SER A 577 -4.40 36.19 20.80
N ILE A 578 -5.40 35.65 21.51
CA ILE A 578 -6.47 36.44 22.13
C ILE A 578 -5.92 37.36 23.21
N LYS A 579 -5.06 36.86 24.10
CA LYS A 579 -4.38 37.69 25.12
C LYS A 579 -3.66 38.88 24.50
N LYS A 580 -2.91 38.63 23.42
CA LYS A 580 -2.21 39.69 22.70
C LYS A 580 -3.16 40.66 22.00
N ALA A 581 -4.36 40.21 21.60
CA ALA A 581 -5.37 41.09 21.04
C ALA A 581 -5.92 42.07 22.09
N PHE A 582 -6.10 41.68 23.34
CA PHE A 582 -6.46 42.54 24.45
C PHE A 582 -5.38 43.61 24.69
N GLU A 583 -4.09 43.19 24.72
CA GLU A 583 -2.96 44.15 24.89
C GLU A 583 -2.96 45.19 23.76
N LYS A 584 -3.14 44.78 22.49
CA LYS A 584 -3.19 45.66 21.33
C LYS A 584 -4.41 46.57 21.29
N ALA A 585 -5.52 46.15 21.90
CA ALA A 585 -6.69 46.99 22.07
C ALA A 585 -6.53 48.05 23.19
N GLY A 586 -5.39 48.02 23.93
CA GLY A 586 -5.19 48.89 25.10
C GLY A 586 -6.15 48.54 26.25
N ALA A 587 -6.62 47.31 26.29
CA ALA A 587 -7.62 46.86 27.23
C ALA A 587 -6.96 46.25 28.48
N PRO A 588 -7.45 46.51 29.71
CA PRO A 588 -6.98 45.82 30.91
C PRO A 588 -7.35 44.33 30.77
N TYR A 589 -6.38 43.44 30.94
CA TYR A 589 -6.60 42.00 30.89
C TYR A 589 -6.93 41.46 32.29
N VAL A 590 -8.09 40.83 32.41
CA VAL A 590 -8.46 40.02 33.60
C VAL A 590 -8.24 38.57 33.22
N GLY A 591 -8.03 37.65 34.16
CA GLY A 591 -7.97 36.24 33.86
C GLY A 591 -9.26 35.74 33.19
N TYR A 592 -9.14 34.93 32.13
CA TYR A 592 -10.26 34.33 31.42
C TYR A 592 -10.16 32.83 31.41
N GLU A 593 -11.29 32.15 31.66
CA GLU A 593 -11.46 30.74 31.48
C GLU A 593 -12.13 30.49 30.13
N MET A 594 -11.42 29.81 29.23
CA MET A 594 -11.86 29.53 27.87
C MET A 594 -12.21 28.05 27.73
N HIS A 595 -13.36 27.75 27.20
CA HIS A 595 -13.82 26.39 26.89
C HIS A 595 -13.98 26.25 25.39
N VAL A 596 -13.47 25.13 24.84
CA VAL A 596 -13.55 24.79 23.42
C VAL A 596 -14.14 23.39 23.29
N GLU A 597 -15.29 23.26 22.68
CA GLU A 597 -15.98 21.99 22.48
C GLU A 597 -16.13 21.72 20.97
N TYR A 598 -15.64 20.56 20.54
CA TYR A 598 -15.87 20.06 19.19
C TYR A 598 -17.14 19.19 19.20
N ILE A 599 -18.20 19.68 18.58
CA ILE A 599 -19.51 19.05 18.63
C ILE A 599 -19.48 17.74 17.81
N GLN A 600 -19.77 16.62 18.48
CA GLN A 600 -19.86 15.29 17.87
C GLN A 600 -18.58 14.77 17.18
N ALA A 601 -17.40 15.18 17.61
CA ALA A 601 -16.13 14.63 17.13
C ALA A 601 -15.81 13.27 17.77
N HIS A 602 -16.37 12.17 17.25
CA HIS A 602 -16.19 10.83 17.82
C HIS A 602 -14.84 10.18 17.48
N GLY A 603 -14.11 10.66 16.48
CA GLY A 603 -12.88 10.04 15.98
C GLY A 603 -11.57 10.65 16.50
N GLY A 604 -11.64 11.61 17.43
CA GLY A 604 -10.48 12.43 17.79
C GLY A 604 -10.20 13.53 16.74
N VAL A 605 -9.65 14.64 17.19
CA VAL A 605 -9.27 15.78 16.33
C VAL A 605 -7.79 15.98 16.45
N GLU A 606 -7.08 16.00 15.32
CA GLU A 606 -5.65 16.25 15.23
C GLU A 606 -5.38 17.38 14.22
N GLY A 607 -4.31 18.15 14.45
CA GLY A 607 -3.93 19.26 13.59
C GLY A 607 -4.37 20.64 14.11
N ASP A 608 -3.79 21.67 13.50
CA ASP A 608 -3.96 23.08 13.88
C ASP A 608 -4.96 23.84 12.99
N SER A 609 -5.55 23.16 12.03
CA SER A 609 -6.42 23.78 11.01
C SER A 609 -7.74 24.36 11.52
N ALA A 610 -8.11 24.08 12.76
CA ALA A 610 -9.30 24.63 13.42
C ALA A 610 -8.98 25.94 14.21
N SER A 611 -7.73 26.37 14.29
CA SER A 611 -7.31 27.49 15.16
C SER A 611 -8.05 28.79 14.86
N ILE A 612 -8.25 29.11 13.59
CA ILE A 612 -8.99 30.33 13.21
C ILE A 612 -10.49 30.22 13.58
N ALA A 613 -11.07 29.03 13.46
CA ALA A 613 -12.46 28.80 13.84
C ALA A 613 -12.67 28.94 15.34
N ILE A 614 -11.75 28.39 16.16
CA ILE A 614 -11.74 28.58 17.63
C ILE A 614 -11.62 30.04 17.99
N ASP A 615 -10.71 30.79 17.34
CA ASP A 615 -10.49 32.21 17.60
C ASP A 615 -11.75 33.04 17.30
N ILE A 616 -12.43 32.78 16.16
CA ILE A 616 -13.70 33.41 15.81
C ILE A 616 -14.77 33.12 16.88
N ALA A 617 -14.94 31.86 17.26
CA ALA A 617 -15.96 31.47 18.24
C ALA A 617 -15.73 32.10 19.62
N LEU A 618 -14.49 32.13 20.10
CA LEU A 618 -14.13 32.76 21.38
C LEU A 618 -14.35 34.28 21.34
N ILE A 619 -13.96 34.97 20.25
CA ILE A 619 -14.18 36.41 20.08
C ILE A 619 -15.66 36.71 19.92
N SER A 620 -16.39 35.87 19.19
CA SER A 620 -17.87 35.96 19.08
C SER A 620 -18.54 35.93 20.45
N ASP A 621 -18.20 34.91 21.26
CA ASP A 621 -18.76 34.76 22.62
C ASP A 621 -18.36 35.93 23.52
N TYR A 622 -17.07 36.34 23.47
CA TYR A 622 -16.60 37.47 24.23
C TYR A 622 -17.32 38.78 23.87
N LEU A 623 -17.55 39.05 22.58
CA LEU A 623 -18.20 40.27 22.15
C LEU A 623 -19.73 40.19 22.17
N GLY A 624 -20.32 39.01 22.32
CA GLY A 624 -21.73 38.77 22.17
C GLY A 624 -22.22 38.98 20.73
N GLN A 625 -21.34 38.77 19.75
CA GLN A 625 -21.60 38.99 18.33
C GLN A 625 -21.91 37.66 17.64
N PRO A 626 -23.09 37.48 17.03
CA PRO A 626 -23.40 36.27 16.31
C PRO A 626 -22.44 36.02 15.14
N VAL A 627 -22.12 34.76 14.87
CA VAL A 627 -21.37 34.30 13.71
C VAL A 627 -22.35 33.75 12.68
N ASN A 628 -22.18 34.12 11.42
CA ASN A 628 -22.92 33.52 10.31
C ASN A 628 -22.48 32.05 10.14
N GLN A 629 -23.37 31.12 10.50
CA GLN A 629 -23.10 29.68 10.49
C GLN A 629 -23.10 29.06 9.10
N LYS A 630 -23.42 29.82 8.07
CA LYS A 630 -23.44 29.34 6.66
C LYS A 630 -22.08 29.43 5.98
N PHE A 631 -21.04 29.90 6.71
CA PHE A 631 -19.66 29.92 6.22
C PHE A 631 -18.81 28.91 6.98
N GLY A 632 -18.21 27.96 6.24
CA GLY A 632 -17.22 27.07 6.78
C GLY A 632 -15.85 27.78 6.93
N VAL A 633 -15.12 27.51 8.00
CA VAL A 633 -13.86 28.20 8.29
C VAL A 633 -12.74 27.19 8.52
N THR A 634 -11.57 27.43 7.88
CA THR A 634 -10.35 26.64 8.14
C THR A 634 -9.11 27.50 8.01
N GLY A 635 -8.09 27.15 8.76
CA GLY A 635 -6.79 27.84 8.75
C GLY A 635 -6.04 27.66 10.05
N SER A 636 -4.72 27.63 9.99
CA SER A 636 -3.85 27.69 11.17
C SER A 636 -3.63 29.15 11.54
N LEU A 637 -3.71 29.49 12.83
CA LEU A 637 -3.58 30.87 13.31
C LEU A 637 -2.25 31.08 14.05
N THR A 638 -1.46 32.03 13.57
CA THR A 638 -0.27 32.50 14.28
C THR A 638 -0.37 34.01 14.48
N GLY A 639 -0.68 34.42 15.70
CA GLY A 639 -0.95 35.81 16.00
C GLY A 639 -2.18 36.38 15.28
N GLU A 640 -2.02 37.20 14.27
CA GLU A 640 -3.12 37.73 13.45
C GLU A 640 -3.15 37.11 12.07
N ILE A 641 -2.13 36.32 11.68
CA ILE A 641 -1.92 35.78 10.34
C ILE A 641 -2.58 34.40 10.25
N VAL A 642 -3.33 34.18 9.17
CA VAL A 642 -3.91 32.89 8.84
C VAL A 642 -2.97 32.16 7.88
N LEU A 643 -2.47 31.00 8.30
CA LEU A 643 -1.49 30.19 7.57
C LEU A 643 -2.16 29.03 6.85
N ALA A 644 -1.47 28.50 5.82
CA ALA A 644 -1.92 27.37 5.01
C ALA A 644 -2.16 26.11 5.82
N VAL A 645 -3.14 25.30 5.37
CA VAL A 645 -3.52 24.02 5.94
C VAL A 645 -3.68 22.98 4.84
N GLY A 646 -3.65 21.69 5.21
CA GLY A 646 -3.86 20.59 4.24
C GLY A 646 -5.31 20.31 3.90
N GLY A 647 -5.53 19.72 2.70
CA GLY A 647 -6.82 19.18 2.28
C GLY A 647 -7.93 20.20 2.04
N VAL A 648 -7.58 21.44 1.66
CA VAL A 648 -8.54 22.54 1.50
C VAL A 648 -9.56 22.24 0.41
N THR A 649 -9.17 21.65 -0.72
CA THR A 649 -10.08 21.24 -1.79
C THR A 649 -11.18 20.34 -1.24
N GLU A 650 -10.83 19.30 -0.46
CA GLU A 650 -11.78 18.35 0.10
C GLU A 650 -12.63 18.95 1.24
N LYS A 651 -12.04 19.81 2.05
CA LYS A 651 -12.76 20.59 3.05
C LYS A 651 -13.90 21.42 2.43
N ILE A 652 -13.59 22.15 1.36
CA ILE A 652 -14.60 22.94 0.65
C ILE A 652 -15.64 22.03 -0.01
N ARG A 653 -15.18 20.96 -0.71
CA ARG A 653 -16.08 20.01 -1.38
C ARG A 653 -17.10 19.42 -0.41
N SER A 654 -16.70 19.14 0.83
CA SER A 654 -17.60 18.55 1.84
C SER A 654 -18.76 19.46 2.27
N ILE A 655 -18.60 20.77 2.17
CA ILE A 655 -19.64 21.74 2.52
C ILE A 655 -20.36 22.35 1.31
N MET A 656 -19.91 22.00 0.09
CA MET A 656 -20.64 22.34 -1.14
C MET A 656 -21.88 21.47 -1.36
N ASP A 657 -22.15 20.46 -0.52
CA ASP A 657 -23.40 19.68 -0.55
C ASP A 657 -24.60 20.60 -0.31
N PRO A 658 -25.54 20.74 -1.28
CA PRO A 658 -26.68 21.63 -1.13
C PRO A 658 -27.55 21.33 0.09
N SER A 659 -27.59 20.07 0.54
CA SER A 659 -28.36 19.63 1.71
C SER A 659 -27.92 20.28 3.02
N LEU A 660 -26.70 20.82 3.08
CA LEU A 660 -26.16 21.50 4.26
C LEU A 660 -26.55 22.98 4.33
N GLY A 661 -27.06 23.55 3.24
CA GLY A 661 -27.44 24.96 3.18
C GLY A 661 -26.30 25.96 3.39
N MET A 662 -25.04 25.50 3.19
CA MET A 662 -23.87 26.38 3.31
C MET A 662 -23.75 27.33 2.13
N GLU A 663 -23.36 28.58 2.41
CA GLU A 663 -23.26 29.67 1.43
C GLU A 663 -21.80 29.96 1.03
N GLY A 664 -20.82 29.49 1.80
CA GLY A 664 -19.43 29.72 1.44
C GLY A 664 -18.40 29.19 2.43
N ALA A 665 -17.15 29.60 2.19
CA ALA A 665 -15.99 29.22 3.00
C ALA A 665 -15.01 30.38 3.16
N CYS A 666 -14.37 30.46 4.33
CA CYS A 666 -13.19 31.28 4.62
C CYS A 666 -11.95 30.39 4.70
N ILE A 667 -11.00 30.58 3.79
CA ILE A 667 -9.78 29.77 3.71
C ILE A 667 -8.53 30.66 3.75
N PRO A 668 -7.35 30.12 4.10
CA PRO A 668 -6.11 30.86 4.08
C PRO A 668 -5.77 31.37 2.67
N TRP A 669 -5.24 32.58 2.59
CA TRP A 669 -4.72 33.17 1.34
C TRP A 669 -3.72 32.27 0.62
N GLN A 670 -2.85 31.59 1.38
CA GLN A 670 -1.82 30.72 0.84
C GLN A 670 -2.40 29.46 0.16
N ASN A 671 -3.61 29.05 0.55
CA ASN A 671 -4.33 27.93 -0.06
C ASN A 671 -5.19 28.31 -1.28
N ARG A 672 -5.10 29.55 -1.81
CA ARG A 672 -5.94 29.99 -2.93
C ARG A 672 -5.85 29.09 -4.15
N HIS A 673 -4.69 28.49 -4.41
CA HIS A 673 -4.48 27.56 -5.51
C HIS A 673 -5.16 26.20 -5.32
N ASP A 674 -5.53 25.83 -4.10
CA ASP A 674 -6.25 24.58 -3.82
C ASP A 674 -7.73 24.66 -4.23
N VAL A 675 -8.22 25.84 -4.62
CA VAL A 675 -9.55 26.03 -5.20
C VAL A 675 -9.59 25.71 -6.70
N GLU A 676 -8.46 25.76 -7.40
CA GLU A 676 -8.37 25.55 -8.84
C GLU A 676 -9.07 24.26 -9.33
N PRO A 677 -8.94 23.08 -8.64
CA PRO A 677 -9.64 21.87 -9.03
C PRO A 677 -11.18 21.99 -8.98
N LEU A 678 -11.70 22.86 -8.12
CA LEU A 678 -13.14 23.08 -7.99
C LEU A 678 -13.70 23.94 -9.13
N LEU A 679 -12.85 24.73 -9.81
CA LEU A 679 -13.24 25.57 -10.94
C LEU A 679 -13.38 24.77 -12.25
N VAL A 680 -12.73 23.62 -12.34
CA VAL A 680 -12.80 22.77 -13.54
C VAL A 680 -14.22 22.20 -13.70
N ASN A 681 -14.84 22.43 -14.84
CA ASN A 681 -16.22 22.04 -15.14
C ASN A 681 -17.30 22.70 -14.24
N SER A 682 -16.97 23.80 -13.56
CA SER A 682 -17.91 24.58 -12.78
C SER A 682 -18.11 25.94 -13.43
N GLU A 683 -19.31 26.55 -13.27
CA GLU A 683 -19.54 27.95 -13.56
C GLU A 683 -19.10 28.79 -12.37
N PHE A 684 -18.33 29.84 -12.58
CA PHE A 684 -17.77 30.67 -11.52
C PHE A 684 -17.61 32.13 -11.96
N GLU A 685 -17.58 33.01 -10.95
CA GLU A 685 -17.32 34.44 -11.15
C GLU A 685 -16.45 35.00 -10.00
N TYR A 686 -15.85 36.17 -10.22
CA TYR A 686 -15.16 36.91 -9.19
C TYR A 686 -16.16 37.61 -8.26
N VAL A 687 -15.96 37.54 -6.94
CA VAL A 687 -16.82 38.24 -5.97
C VAL A 687 -16.46 39.72 -5.94
N GLN A 688 -17.31 40.56 -6.55
CA GLN A 688 -17.07 41.99 -6.73
C GLN A 688 -17.46 42.83 -5.51
N GLU A 689 -18.36 42.33 -4.68
CA GLU A 689 -19.03 43.11 -3.60
C GLU A 689 -18.21 43.15 -2.28
N SER A 690 -17.07 42.45 -2.21
CA SER A 690 -16.28 42.33 -1.01
C SER A 690 -14.92 43.00 -1.16
N GLU A 691 -14.47 43.68 -0.09
CA GLU A 691 -13.06 44.13 0.05
C GLU A 691 -12.07 42.96 0.23
N ILE A 692 -12.57 41.77 0.49
CA ILE A 692 -11.78 40.52 0.62
C ILE A 692 -11.96 39.78 -0.69
N PRO A 693 -10.84 39.46 -1.39
CA PRO A 693 -10.92 38.76 -2.65
C PRO A 693 -11.52 37.37 -2.49
N GLY A 694 -12.44 37.01 -3.40
CA GLY A 694 -13.13 35.74 -3.37
C GLY A 694 -13.57 35.28 -4.77
N ILE A 695 -13.97 34.03 -4.85
CA ILE A 695 -14.53 33.38 -6.04
C ILE A 695 -15.88 32.80 -5.67
N ARG A 696 -16.89 33.08 -6.50
CA ARG A 696 -18.21 32.49 -6.42
C ARG A 696 -18.30 31.33 -7.39
N ILE A 697 -18.66 30.17 -6.91
CA ILE A 697 -18.91 28.96 -7.71
C ILE A 697 -20.42 28.71 -7.72
N PHE A 698 -20.99 28.44 -8.90
CA PHE A 698 -22.39 28.08 -9.05
C PHE A 698 -22.56 26.57 -9.11
N ARG A 699 -23.41 26.04 -8.25
CA ARG A 699 -23.75 24.62 -8.17
C ARG A 699 -25.04 24.37 -8.94
N GLU A 700 -25.06 23.33 -9.79
CA GLU A 700 -26.24 22.91 -10.54
C GLU A 700 -26.82 21.61 -9.95
N GLU A 701 -27.91 21.72 -9.21
CA GLU A 701 -28.86 20.62 -8.95
C GLU A 701 -30.29 21.15 -9.16
N GLY A 702 -30.68 21.37 -10.43
CA GLY A 702 -32.00 21.88 -10.75
C GLY A 702 -32.22 23.39 -10.45
N HIS A 703 -31.40 23.99 -9.60
CA HIS A 703 -31.36 25.43 -9.29
C HIS A 703 -29.89 25.87 -9.10
N ARG A 704 -29.62 27.12 -9.54
CA ARG A 704 -28.30 27.75 -9.45
C ARG A 704 -28.07 28.27 -8.02
N TYR A 705 -27.25 27.58 -7.22
CA TYR A 705 -26.89 28.00 -5.86
C TYR A 705 -25.50 28.61 -5.84
N PRO A 706 -25.32 29.88 -5.45
CA PRO A 706 -24.00 30.47 -5.28
C PRO A 706 -23.31 29.92 -4.03
N PHE A 707 -22.00 29.74 -4.13
CA PHE A 707 -21.13 29.35 -3.04
C PHE A 707 -19.85 30.20 -3.08
N ASP A 708 -19.65 31.06 -2.09
CA ASP A 708 -18.59 32.05 -2.08
C ASP A 708 -17.36 31.57 -1.30
N ILE A 709 -16.18 31.64 -1.88
CA ILE A 709 -14.90 31.27 -1.25
C ILE A 709 -14.07 32.53 -1.08
N TYR A 710 -13.78 32.88 0.18
CA TYR A 710 -12.99 34.05 0.53
C TYR A 710 -11.57 33.67 1.00
N PHE A 711 -10.57 34.41 0.53
CA PHE A 711 -9.15 34.15 0.82
C PHE A 711 -8.65 35.07 1.93
N CYS A 712 -8.49 34.57 3.14
CA CYS A 712 -8.14 35.34 4.32
C CYS A 712 -6.64 35.37 4.58
N LYS A 713 -6.03 36.56 4.66
CA LYS A 713 -4.63 36.78 5.13
C LYS A 713 -4.56 36.89 6.63
N THR A 714 -5.55 37.55 7.22
CA THR A 714 -5.60 37.82 8.66
C THR A 714 -6.92 37.32 9.25
N LYS A 715 -6.94 37.11 10.55
CA LYS A 715 -8.15 36.73 11.27
C LYS A 715 -9.27 37.78 11.14
N TYR A 716 -8.91 39.05 10.99
CA TYR A 716 -9.88 40.14 10.80
C TYR A 716 -10.63 40.04 9.46
N ASN A 717 -9.99 39.47 8.43
CA ASN A 717 -10.70 39.16 7.17
C ASN A 717 -11.80 38.13 7.42
N ALA A 718 -11.51 37.06 8.16
CA ALA A 718 -12.52 36.06 8.52
C ALA A 718 -13.62 36.65 9.43
N TYR A 719 -13.29 37.50 10.40
CA TYR A 719 -14.27 38.21 11.24
C TYR A 719 -15.22 39.09 10.40
N LYS A 720 -14.68 39.77 9.38
CA LYS A 720 -15.49 40.60 8.51
C LYS A 720 -16.54 39.81 7.74
N ILE A 721 -16.16 38.65 7.21
CA ILE A 721 -17.06 37.74 6.48
C ILE A 721 -18.07 37.10 7.43
N THR A 722 -17.62 36.58 8.59
CA THR A 722 -18.46 35.73 9.45
C THR A 722 -19.27 36.52 10.49
N MET A 723 -18.79 37.69 10.92
CA MET A 723 -19.43 38.51 11.97
C MET A 723 -19.74 39.93 11.54
N GLY A 724 -19.32 40.37 10.35
CA GLY A 724 -19.47 41.74 9.90
C GLY A 724 -18.59 42.78 10.62
N LEU A 725 -17.59 42.35 11.36
CA LEU A 725 -16.72 43.21 12.17
C LEU A 725 -15.37 43.42 11.51
N ASP A 726 -14.98 44.66 11.31
CA ASP A 726 -13.63 45.01 10.90
C ASP A 726 -12.65 45.07 12.11
N ARG A 727 -11.36 45.23 11.82
CA ARG A 727 -10.25 45.24 12.81
C ARG A 727 -10.45 46.30 13.90
N GLU A 728 -10.86 47.48 13.52
CA GLU A 728 -10.96 48.59 14.46
C GLU A 728 -12.21 48.46 15.34
N GLU A 729 -13.29 47.96 14.79
CA GLU A 729 -14.52 47.69 15.52
C GLU A 729 -14.31 46.58 16.56
N VAL A 730 -13.59 45.49 16.19
CA VAL A 730 -13.22 44.42 17.13
C VAL A 730 -12.39 44.98 18.27
N LYS A 731 -11.34 45.77 17.98
CA LYS A 731 -10.50 46.39 19.03
C LYS A 731 -11.30 47.29 19.94
N ARG A 732 -12.14 48.16 19.37
CA ARG A 732 -12.98 49.08 20.15
C ARG A 732 -13.90 48.32 21.11
N ARG A 733 -14.64 47.32 20.59
CA ARG A 733 -15.59 46.51 21.41
C ARG A 733 -14.84 45.70 22.46
N MET A 734 -13.68 45.14 22.15
CA MET A 734 -12.85 44.43 23.12
C MET A 734 -12.41 45.36 24.24
N ALA A 735 -11.94 46.59 23.94
CA ALA A 735 -11.54 47.55 24.97
C ALA A 735 -12.69 47.97 25.89
N GLU A 736 -13.89 48.22 25.31
CA GLU A 736 -15.07 48.61 26.07
C GLU A 736 -15.55 47.47 26.98
N ARG A 737 -15.55 46.21 26.52
CA ARG A 737 -16.00 45.07 27.33
C ARG A 737 -14.97 44.74 28.42
N SER A 738 -13.68 44.69 28.07
CA SER A 738 -12.63 44.42 29.03
C SER A 738 -12.57 45.44 30.17
N LYS A 739 -12.83 46.71 29.89
CA LYS A 739 -12.99 47.72 30.94
C LYS A 739 -14.11 47.43 31.90
N ARG A 740 -15.27 47.00 31.39
CA ARG A 740 -16.42 46.55 32.20
C ARG A 740 -16.06 45.35 33.07
N ASP A 741 -15.42 44.34 32.48
CA ASP A 741 -14.99 43.13 33.21
C ASP A 741 -13.99 43.45 34.29
N TRP A 742 -13.05 44.38 34.03
CA TRP A 742 -12.09 44.89 35.02
C TRP A 742 -12.75 45.59 36.15
N ASP A 743 -13.69 46.50 35.89
CA ASP A 743 -14.44 47.22 36.93
C ASP A 743 -15.28 46.24 37.78
N ALA A 744 -15.94 45.25 37.15
CA ALA A 744 -16.69 44.22 37.83
C ALA A 744 -15.81 43.33 38.73
N SER A 745 -14.63 42.93 38.27
CA SER A 745 -13.69 42.12 39.06
C SER A 745 -13.18 42.81 40.31
N ARG A 746 -13.03 44.15 40.30
CA ARG A 746 -12.62 44.97 41.44
C ARG A 746 -13.72 45.11 42.47
N HIS A 747 -14.97 45.01 42.12
CA HIS A 747 -16.08 45.04 43.06
C HIS A 747 -16.23 43.72 43.79
N VAL A 748 -15.91 42.58 43.18
CA VAL A 748 -15.97 41.23 43.79
C VAL A 748 -14.84 41.02 44.82
N THR A 749 -13.66 41.63 44.63
CA THR A 749 -12.54 41.56 45.58
C THR A 749 -12.65 42.48 46.80
N ARG A 750 -13.71 43.31 46.87
CA ARG A 750 -13.96 44.22 47.99
C ARG A 750 -15.04 43.70 48.98
N HIS A 751 -15.61 42.56 48.76
CA HIS A 751 -16.46 41.81 49.66
C HIS A 751 -15.80 40.51 50.09
#